data_ccb98261fc7cf22b578fcf7f0ae358fa
#
_entry.id   ccb98261fc7cf22b578fcf7f0ae358fa
#
_cell.length_a   1.000
_cell.length_b   1.000
_cell.length_c   1.000
_cell.angle_alpha   90.00
_cell.angle_beta   90.00
_cell.angle_gamma   90.00
#
_symmetry.space_group_name_H-M   'P 1'
#
loop_
_entity.id
_entity.type
_entity.pdbx_description
1 polymer ?
#
loop_
_entity_poly.entity_id
_entity_poly.type
_entity_poly.pdbx_seq_one_letter_code
_entity_poly.pdbx_strand_id
1 'polypeptide(L)'
;MTTTEKLVNEVDIESLNQDIKLFPQVHPITDDMSLTHSGVSRLVMLDRYAFKDTEKKTLKEGDFVVLTVKSDPNFPARGTGFIQSIDRVNKQATIKIDPEFIGVLDEDEIDAGVIKRDLDVIDKPLEIFYEQIARRNATGLASVEVTEEDKDIWTERFNKELVNMNFVPAGRVLYGAGANTDVTYFNCYVMPYVKDSREGISDHRKQVMEIMSRGGGVGTNGSTLRPRNTLARGVNGKSSGSVSWLDDIAKLTHLVEQGGSRRGAQMIMLVDSHPDIIEFIISKMQNPRILRFLIENTQDEQIKQLAEEKLKFTPLTETEIDLYQGIVNYKTMPGLGGFTQAAIREAEEKLQTGGTYSVHNPEFLTGANISVCITKEFMEAVDNDSDYELRFPDVENYTPEQMNDYNENWYNIGDVREWEKMGYGVRVHRHIRAKELWNLINICATYSAEPGIFFIDNANEMTNATAYGQKVVATNPCGEQPLAPYSVCNLAAVNLAEMTNKDTKTIDFEKLKETVTTGVRLQDNVIDATPYFLKDNKIQALGERRVGLGVMGLHDLLIYCETVYGSEEGNKLVDQVFETIATTAYRASIELAKEKGSFPFLIGKTDEETAKLREAFVSTGYMQQMPEDIKQGVLEHGIRNSHLLTVAPTGSTGTMVGVSTGLEPYFSFSYFRSGRLGKFIEVKAAIVQEYLDKNPNQDPNDLPEWFISAMDLAPEAHADTQCIIQRWVDSSISKTVNAPKGYTVDQVESVYRRLYNGGAKGGTVYVDGSRDSQVLTLKAEQNNFDEEIDEVTNSPESKVILMDTISELERTNVTIGSEIGDTCPVCRKGDVAELGGCNTCTSCGAQLKCGL
;
A
#
# COMPACT_ATOMS: atom_id res chain seq x y z
N MET A 1 -9.94 4.88 -36.45
CA MET A 1 -9.84 3.49 -35.95
C MET A 1 -9.53 3.58 -34.46
N THR A 2 -10.35 2.98 -33.62
CA THR A 2 -10.06 2.83 -32.20
C THR A 2 -8.88 1.89 -31.99
N THR A 3 -8.26 1.90 -30.83
CA THR A 3 -7.16 0.97 -30.49
C THR A 3 -7.62 -0.49 -30.60
N THR A 4 -8.85 -0.76 -30.22
CA THR A 4 -9.49 -2.07 -30.34
C THR A 4 -9.60 -2.53 -31.80
N GLU A 5 -10.09 -1.66 -32.70
CA GLU A 5 -10.20 -1.98 -34.14
C GLU A 5 -8.82 -2.28 -34.75
N LYS A 6 -7.77 -1.55 -34.31
CA LYS A 6 -6.40 -1.86 -34.77
C LYS A 6 -5.93 -3.22 -34.29
N LEU A 7 -6.13 -3.54 -33.03
CA LEU A 7 -5.72 -4.81 -32.44
C LEU A 7 -6.43 -5.99 -33.14
N VAL A 8 -7.76 -5.90 -33.31
CA VAL A 8 -8.55 -6.95 -33.98
C VAL A 8 -8.12 -7.13 -35.44
N ASN A 9 -7.70 -6.06 -36.12
CA ASN A 9 -7.28 -6.14 -37.51
C ASN A 9 -5.82 -6.67 -37.69
N GLU A 10 -4.99 -6.57 -36.65
CA GLU A 10 -3.58 -6.97 -36.71
C GLU A 10 -3.32 -8.38 -36.11
N VAL A 11 -4.15 -8.82 -35.15
CA VAL A 11 -4.04 -10.16 -34.57
C VAL A 11 -4.76 -11.19 -35.43
N ASP A 12 -4.09 -12.28 -35.75
CA ASP A 12 -4.72 -13.45 -36.37
C ASP A 12 -5.56 -14.21 -35.33
N ILE A 13 -6.82 -13.81 -35.23
CA ILE A 13 -7.78 -14.35 -34.24
C ILE A 13 -8.03 -15.85 -34.50
N GLU A 14 -8.09 -16.29 -35.75
CA GLU A 14 -8.30 -17.69 -36.07
C GLU A 14 -7.12 -18.54 -35.57
N SER A 15 -5.89 -18.11 -35.85
CA SER A 15 -4.69 -18.75 -35.38
C SER A 15 -4.60 -18.77 -33.86
N LEU A 16 -4.91 -17.66 -33.18
CA LEU A 16 -4.92 -17.57 -31.72
C LEU A 16 -5.99 -18.49 -31.11
N ASN A 17 -7.19 -18.56 -31.69
CA ASN A 17 -8.24 -19.48 -31.24
C ASN A 17 -7.86 -20.97 -31.43
N GLN A 18 -7.01 -21.32 -32.44
CA GLN A 18 -6.45 -22.67 -32.51
C GLN A 18 -5.48 -22.97 -31.37
N ASP A 19 -4.64 -22.00 -31.01
CA ASP A 19 -3.74 -22.15 -29.87
C ASP A 19 -4.54 -22.24 -28.53
N ILE A 20 -5.58 -21.44 -28.36
CA ILE A 20 -6.47 -21.46 -27.18
C ILE A 20 -7.12 -22.84 -26.95
N LYS A 21 -7.40 -23.62 -28.00
CA LYS A 21 -7.97 -24.98 -27.83
C LYS A 21 -7.10 -25.92 -26.99
N LEU A 22 -5.80 -25.64 -26.90
CA LEU A 22 -4.87 -26.40 -26.07
C LEU A 22 -5.00 -26.05 -24.57
N PHE A 23 -5.75 -25.00 -24.23
CA PHE A 23 -5.91 -24.45 -22.88
C PHE A 23 -7.39 -24.36 -22.53
N PRO A 24 -8.01 -25.44 -22.03
CA PRO A 24 -9.46 -25.51 -21.79
C PRO A 24 -9.98 -24.46 -20.80
N GLN A 25 -9.12 -23.88 -19.98
CA GLN A 25 -9.44 -22.80 -19.05
C GLN A 25 -9.59 -21.43 -19.72
N VAL A 26 -9.09 -21.25 -20.94
CA VAL A 26 -9.17 -20.00 -21.70
C VAL A 26 -10.36 -20.05 -22.66
N HIS A 27 -11.21 -19.04 -22.59
CA HIS A 27 -12.35 -18.92 -23.48
C HIS A 27 -11.91 -18.44 -24.86
N PRO A 28 -12.45 -19.03 -25.95
CA PRO A 28 -12.14 -18.57 -27.30
C PRO A 28 -12.66 -17.16 -27.52
N ILE A 29 -11.96 -16.43 -28.40
CA ILE A 29 -12.37 -15.10 -28.81
C ILE A 29 -13.58 -15.23 -29.75
N THR A 30 -14.62 -14.45 -29.48
CA THR A 30 -15.83 -14.35 -30.28
C THR A 30 -15.96 -12.97 -30.92
N ASP A 31 -16.79 -12.84 -31.95
CA ASP A 31 -16.90 -11.61 -32.75
C ASP A 31 -17.50 -10.41 -31.96
N ASP A 32 -18.17 -10.67 -30.85
CA ASP A 32 -18.76 -9.66 -29.97
C ASP A 32 -17.79 -9.12 -28.93
N MET A 33 -16.60 -9.71 -28.76
CA MET A 33 -15.61 -9.25 -27.81
C MET A 33 -14.91 -7.98 -28.30
N SER A 34 -14.85 -6.97 -27.43
CA SER A 34 -14.28 -5.66 -27.78
C SER A 34 -13.61 -4.94 -26.60
N LEU A 35 -13.77 -5.44 -25.36
CA LEU A 35 -13.28 -4.77 -24.16
C LEU A 35 -11.76 -4.89 -24.05
N THR A 36 -11.08 -3.90 -24.55
CA THR A 36 -9.66 -3.65 -24.30
C THR A 36 -9.45 -2.15 -24.08
N HIS A 37 -8.54 -1.84 -23.20
CA HIS A 37 -8.13 -0.45 -22.97
C HIS A 37 -6.94 -0.09 -23.89
N SER A 38 -6.50 1.15 -23.84
CA SER A 38 -5.30 1.62 -24.56
C SER A 38 -4.16 1.91 -23.59
N GLY A 39 -2.96 1.99 -24.10
CA GLY A 39 -1.78 2.40 -23.34
C GLY A 39 -1.52 1.54 -22.12
N VAL A 40 -1.27 2.21 -20.98
CA VAL A 40 -0.92 1.55 -19.72
C VAL A 40 -2.03 0.64 -19.20
N SER A 41 -3.29 1.01 -19.37
CA SER A 41 -4.43 0.18 -18.94
C SER A 41 -4.44 -1.17 -19.64
N ARG A 42 -4.24 -1.18 -20.97
CA ARG A 42 -4.14 -2.41 -21.77
C ARG A 42 -2.92 -3.23 -21.38
N LEU A 43 -1.79 -2.58 -21.20
CA LEU A 43 -0.56 -3.27 -20.78
C LEU A 43 -0.71 -3.93 -19.42
N VAL A 44 -1.36 -3.27 -18.46
CA VAL A 44 -1.65 -3.85 -17.14
C VAL A 44 -2.53 -5.09 -17.26
N MET A 45 -3.58 -5.04 -18.06
CA MET A 45 -4.47 -6.19 -18.31
C MET A 45 -3.69 -7.38 -18.88
N LEU A 46 -2.92 -7.15 -19.95
CA LEU A 46 -2.17 -8.20 -20.66
C LEU A 46 -0.99 -8.75 -19.87
N ASP A 47 -0.22 -7.87 -19.22
CA ASP A 47 0.98 -8.29 -18.50
C ASP A 47 0.64 -8.95 -17.17
N ARG A 48 -0.41 -8.49 -16.46
CA ARG A 48 -0.66 -8.91 -15.08
C ARG A 48 -1.80 -9.91 -14.89
N TYR A 49 -2.83 -9.88 -15.76
CA TYR A 49 -4.05 -10.63 -15.51
C TYR A 49 -4.42 -11.61 -16.59
N ALA A 50 -3.99 -11.38 -17.83
CA ALA A 50 -4.24 -12.29 -18.94
C ALA A 50 -3.53 -13.63 -18.74
N PHE A 51 -4.22 -14.72 -19.11
CA PHE A 51 -3.59 -16.02 -19.20
C PHE A 51 -2.59 -16.04 -20.35
N LYS A 52 -1.40 -16.59 -20.11
CA LYS A 52 -0.31 -16.60 -21.07
C LYS A 52 0.19 -18.02 -21.32
N ASP A 53 0.56 -18.29 -22.56
CA ASP A 53 1.40 -19.44 -22.86
C ASP A 53 2.86 -19.08 -22.55
N THR A 54 3.43 -19.73 -21.56
CA THR A 54 4.80 -19.47 -21.11
C THR A 54 5.83 -20.36 -21.82
N GLU A 55 5.38 -21.30 -22.66
CA GLU A 55 6.27 -22.19 -23.40
C GLU A 55 6.88 -21.48 -24.60
N LYS A 56 8.15 -21.15 -24.54
CA LYS A 56 8.84 -20.42 -25.62
C LYS A 56 8.94 -21.17 -26.95
N LYS A 57 8.78 -22.49 -26.90
CA LYS A 57 8.77 -23.33 -28.15
C LYS A 57 7.52 -23.13 -29.01
N THR A 58 6.41 -22.64 -28.40
CA THR A 58 5.13 -22.44 -29.10
C THR A 58 5.05 -21.10 -29.82
N LEU A 59 5.97 -20.17 -29.52
CA LEU A 59 6.05 -18.88 -30.19
C LEU A 59 6.25 -19.06 -31.70
N LYS A 60 5.51 -18.31 -32.52
CA LYS A 60 5.59 -18.31 -33.98
C LYS A 60 5.58 -16.89 -34.53
N GLU A 61 5.99 -16.77 -35.79
CA GLU A 61 5.92 -15.49 -36.52
C GLU A 61 4.45 -15.06 -36.65
N GLY A 62 4.19 -13.76 -36.45
CA GLY A 62 2.87 -13.18 -36.40
C GLY A 62 2.22 -13.16 -35.03
N ASP A 63 2.77 -13.86 -34.04
CA ASP A 63 2.21 -13.81 -32.67
C ASP A 63 2.24 -12.42 -32.08
N PHE A 64 1.11 -12.03 -31.46
CA PHE A 64 1.02 -10.87 -30.57
C PHE A 64 1.61 -11.23 -29.21
N VAL A 65 2.50 -10.39 -28.70
CA VAL A 65 3.28 -10.69 -27.50
C VAL A 65 3.41 -9.50 -26.57
N VAL A 66 3.58 -9.80 -25.28
CA VAL A 66 4.01 -8.87 -24.23
C VAL A 66 5.46 -9.16 -23.91
N LEU A 67 6.29 -8.13 -23.84
CA LEU A 67 7.74 -8.34 -23.70
C LEU A 67 8.41 -7.20 -22.93
N THR A 68 9.65 -7.45 -22.50
CA THR A 68 10.52 -6.38 -22.00
C THR A 68 11.07 -5.61 -23.18
N VAL A 69 10.62 -4.36 -23.34
CA VAL A 69 11.05 -3.48 -24.44
C VAL A 69 12.33 -2.73 -24.10
N LYS A 70 12.57 -2.44 -22.82
CA LYS A 70 13.80 -1.82 -22.32
C LYS A 70 14.35 -2.65 -21.16
N SER A 71 15.62 -3.05 -21.28
CA SER A 71 16.32 -3.85 -20.28
C SER A 71 17.20 -2.95 -19.39
N ASP A 72 16.57 -1.98 -18.70
CA ASP A 72 17.26 -1.22 -17.66
C ASP A 72 17.23 -2.05 -16.37
N PRO A 73 18.38 -2.37 -15.73
CA PRO A 73 18.39 -3.15 -14.50
C PRO A 73 17.58 -2.51 -13.35
N ASN A 74 17.49 -1.19 -13.32
CA ASN A 74 16.76 -0.45 -12.30
C ASN A 74 15.29 -0.20 -12.70
N PHE A 75 15.03 0.00 -14.00
CA PHE A 75 13.73 0.40 -14.52
C PHE A 75 13.40 -0.31 -15.85
N PRO A 76 13.18 -1.63 -15.82
CA PRO A 76 12.80 -2.35 -17.03
C PRO A 76 11.44 -1.86 -17.51
N ALA A 77 11.28 -1.66 -18.81
CA ALA A 77 10.01 -1.29 -19.41
C ALA A 77 9.39 -2.49 -20.13
N ARG A 78 8.07 -2.64 -19.99
CA ARG A 78 7.25 -3.62 -20.69
C ARG A 78 6.47 -2.94 -21.82
N GLY A 79 6.15 -3.69 -22.86
CA GLY A 79 5.33 -3.23 -23.98
C GLY A 79 4.76 -4.40 -24.75
N THR A 80 4.06 -4.11 -25.83
CA THR A 80 3.47 -5.12 -26.74
C THR A 80 4.02 -4.98 -28.13
N GLY A 81 3.92 -6.05 -28.90
CA GLY A 81 4.33 -6.07 -30.30
C GLY A 81 4.01 -7.38 -31.00
N PHE A 82 4.47 -7.51 -32.25
CA PHE A 82 4.26 -8.68 -33.09
C PHE A 82 5.61 -9.30 -33.50
N ILE A 83 5.71 -10.61 -33.39
CA ILE A 83 6.91 -11.35 -33.81
C ILE A 83 7.02 -11.30 -35.33
N GLN A 84 8.11 -10.75 -35.85
CA GLN A 84 8.44 -10.76 -37.29
C GLN A 84 9.24 -11.98 -37.68
N SER A 85 10.20 -12.39 -36.86
CA SER A 85 11.01 -13.59 -37.11
C SER A 85 11.56 -14.16 -35.81
N ILE A 86 11.86 -15.45 -35.81
CA ILE A 86 12.42 -16.17 -34.64
C ILE A 86 13.71 -16.86 -35.02
N ASP A 87 14.79 -16.54 -34.38
CA ASP A 87 16.05 -17.24 -34.38
C ASP A 87 16.12 -18.24 -33.23
N ARG A 88 15.75 -19.48 -33.49
CA ARG A 88 15.73 -20.51 -32.45
C ARG A 88 17.12 -21.00 -32.04
N VAL A 89 18.14 -20.77 -32.85
CA VAL A 89 19.52 -21.13 -32.56
C VAL A 89 20.07 -20.19 -31.48
N ASN A 90 19.88 -18.90 -31.68
CA ASN A 90 20.31 -17.87 -30.74
C ASN A 90 19.27 -17.54 -29.66
N LYS A 91 18.10 -18.20 -29.68
CA LYS A 91 16.97 -17.97 -28.77
C LYS A 91 16.50 -16.51 -28.75
N GLN A 92 16.44 -15.87 -29.88
CA GLN A 92 16.03 -14.48 -30.07
C GLN A 92 14.85 -14.35 -31.02
N ALA A 93 14.08 -13.30 -30.86
CA ALA A 93 13.06 -12.91 -31.80
C ALA A 93 13.22 -11.42 -32.18
N THR A 94 12.87 -11.14 -33.43
CA THR A 94 12.71 -9.76 -33.93
C THR A 94 11.24 -9.40 -33.79
N ILE A 95 10.94 -8.29 -33.13
CA ILE A 95 9.59 -7.90 -32.77
C ILE A 95 9.35 -6.47 -33.27
N LYS A 96 8.24 -6.27 -34.00
CA LYS A 96 7.71 -4.97 -34.33
C LYS A 96 6.90 -4.48 -33.14
N ILE A 97 7.31 -3.38 -32.54
CA ILE A 97 6.69 -2.81 -31.34
C ILE A 97 5.42 -2.06 -31.73
N ASP A 98 4.40 -2.21 -30.89
CA ASP A 98 3.16 -1.44 -30.97
C ASP A 98 3.47 0.06 -30.85
N PRO A 99 2.92 0.91 -31.73
CA PRO A 99 3.15 2.34 -31.71
C PRO A 99 2.98 3.04 -30.36
N GLU A 100 2.09 2.51 -29.50
CA GLU A 100 1.88 3.05 -28.15
C GLU A 100 3.10 2.94 -27.23
N PHE A 101 4.03 2.00 -27.52
CA PHE A 101 5.18 1.71 -26.67
C PHE A 101 6.53 2.05 -27.31
N ILE A 102 6.54 2.63 -28.50
CA ILE A 102 7.79 3.03 -29.18
C ILE A 102 8.56 4.08 -28.36
N GLY A 103 7.86 5.02 -27.73
CA GLY A 103 8.47 6.10 -26.94
C GLY A 103 9.22 5.66 -25.67
N VAL A 104 9.09 4.39 -25.26
CA VAL A 104 9.82 3.85 -24.10
C VAL A 104 11.05 3.01 -24.48
N LEU A 105 11.31 2.85 -25.76
CA LEU A 105 12.50 2.17 -26.29
C LEU A 105 13.78 2.95 -26.00
N ASP A 106 14.92 2.29 -26.16
CA ASP A 106 16.20 2.98 -26.17
C ASP A 106 16.34 3.88 -27.43
N GLU A 107 17.05 4.99 -27.31
CA GLU A 107 17.10 6.04 -28.36
C GLU A 107 17.48 5.51 -29.74
N ASP A 108 18.38 4.53 -29.81
CA ASP A 108 18.82 3.88 -31.03
C ASP A 108 17.79 2.90 -31.64
N GLU A 109 16.79 2.49 -30.89
CA GLU A 109 15.74 1.57 -31.31
C GLU A 109 14.44 2.28 -31.72
N ILE A 110 14.23 3.54 -31.29
CA ILE A 110 12.97 4.31 -31.51
C ILE A 110 12.66 4.44 -33.01
N ASP A 111 13.62 4.83 -33.81
CA ASP A 111 13.43 5.13 -35.23
C ASP A 111 13.05 3.87 -36.04
N ALA A 112 13.52 2.70 -35.63
CA ALA A 112 13.25 1.46 -36.30
C ALA A 112 11.86 0.88 -35.92
N GLY A 113 11.42 1.10 -34.69
CA GLY A 113 10.21 0.48 -34.11
C GLY A 113 10.24 -1.05 -34.12
N VAL A 114 11.42 -1.62 -34.34
CA VAL A 114 11.69 -3.08 -34.44
C VAL A 114 12.89 -3.38 -33.57
N ILE A 115 12.73 -4.31 -32.64
CA ILE A 115 13.76 -4.66 -31.68
C ILE A 115 14.05 -6.15 -31.67
N LYS A 116 15.24 -6.52 -31.22
CA LYS A 116 15.59 -7.92 -30.93
C LYS A 116 15.63 -8.16 -29.45
N ARG A 117 14.98 -9.22 -29.00
CA ARG A 117 14.98 -9.63 -27.57
C ARG A 117 15.10 -11.14 -27.45
N ASP A 118 15.64 -11.57 -26.31
CA ASP A 118 15.71 -12.98 -25.97
C ASP A 118 14.30 -13.54 -25.76
N LEU A 119 14.08 -14.80 -26.18
CA LEU A 119 12.77 -15.44 -26.04
C LEU A 119 12.28 -15.50 -24.59
N ASP A 120 13.19 -15.53 -23.61
CA ASP A 120 12.85 -15.65 -22.20
C ASP A 120 12.08 -14.43 -21.65
N VAL A 121 12.22 -13.26 -22.27
CA VAL A 121 11.51 -12.03 -21.87
C VAL A 121 10.23 -11.76 -22.66
N ILE A 122 9.82 -12.70 -23.50
CA ILE A 122 8.64 -12.60 -24.38
C ILE A 122 7.56 -13.54 -23.86
N ASP A 123 6.36 -13.02 -23.64
CA ASP A 123 5.19 -13.78 -23.20
C ASP A 123 4.08 -13.69 -24.25
N LYS A 124 3.40 -14.82 -24.52
CA LYS A 124 2.26 -14.88 -25.44
C LYS A 124 0.96 -14.85 -24.66
N PRO A 125 0.20 -13.75 -24.67
CA PRO A 125 -1.12 -13.74 -24.07
C PRO A 125 -2.09 -14.55 -24.94
N LEU A 126 -2.86 -15.43 -24.28
CA LEU A 126 -3.99 -16.15 -24.89
C LEU A 126 -5.30 -15.44 -24.65
N GLU A 127 -5.34 -14.57 -23.66
CA GLU A 127 -6.43 -13.65 -23.39
C GLU A 127 -6.00 -12.23 -23.80
N ILE A 128 -6.64 -11.69 -24.81
CA ILE A 128 -6.35 -10.33 -25.31
C ILE A 128 -7.51 -9.36 -25.09
N PHE A 129 -8.68 -9.89 -24.73
CA PHE A 129 -9.88 -9.12 -24.36
C PHE A 129 -10.25 -9.37 -22.91
N TYR A 130 -10.74 -8.34 -22.23
CA TYR A 130 -11.15 -8.44 -20.83
C TYR A 130 -12.33 -9.40 -20.63
N GLU A 131 -13.22 -9.53 -21.62
CA GLU A 131 -14.31 -10.52 -21.61
C GLU A 131 -13.82 -11.96 -21.41
N GLN A 132 -12.66 -12.31 -21.97
CA GLN A 132 -12.07 -13.63 -21.75
C GLN A 132 -11.66 -13.83 -20.29
N ILE A 133 -10.99 -12.83 -19.70
CA ILE A 133 -10.59 -12.83 -18.28
C ILE A 133 -11.82 -12.89 -17.39
N ALA A 134 -12.83 -12.07 -17.66
CA ALA A 134 -14.09 -12.01 -16.93
C ALA A 134 -14.81 -13.37 -16.95
N ARG A 135 -14.90 -13.99 -18.12
CA ARG A 135 -15.56 -15.29 -18.29
C ARG A 135 -14.81 -16.40 -17.55
N ARG A 136 -13.46 -16.44 -17.66
CA ARG A 136 -12.64 -17.41 -16.92
C ARG A 136 -12.85 -17.26 -15.40
N ASN A 137 -12.82 -16.05 -14.90
CA ASN A 137 -13.05 -15.77 -13.48
C ASN A 137 -14.46 -16.20 -13.05
N ALA A 138 -15.49 -15.79 -13.80
CA ALA A 138 -16.89 -16.13 -13.49
C ALA A 138 -17.09 -17.64 -13.43
N THR A 139 -16.63 -18.37 -14.44
CA THR A 139 -16.74 -19.82 -14.49
C THR A 139 -15.96 -20.50 -13.36
N GLY A 140 -14.73 -20.04 -13.11
CA GLY A 140 -13.88 -20.62 -12.06
C GLY A 140 -14.46 -20.41 -10.65
N LEU A 141 -15.05 -19.24 -10.40
CA LEU A 141 -15.63 -18.93 -9.09
C LEU A 141 -17.04 -19.49 -8.89
N ALA A 142 -17.83 -19.66 -9.95
CA ALA A 142 -19.12 -20.31 -9.88
C ALA A 142 -19.01 -21.84 -9.75
N SER A 143 -17.85 -22.42 -10.10
CA SER A 143 -17.63 -23.87 -10.07
C SER A 143 -17.79 -24.50 -8.68
N VAL A 144 -17.73 -23.73 -7.61
CA VAL A 144 -17.91 -24.18 -6.22
C VAL A 144 -19.36 -24.20 -5.77
N GLU A 145 -20.30 -23.75 -6.60
CA GLU A 145 -21.73 -23.88 -6.31
C GLU A 145 -22.17 -25.35 -6.37
N VAL A 146 -23.23 -25.67 -5.63
CA VAL A 146 -23.58 -27.07 -5.34
C VAL A 146 -24.20 -27.77 -6.54
N THR A 147 -25.12 -27.12 -7.26
CA THR A 147 -25.80 -27.72 -8.40
C THR A 147 -25.26 -27.17 -9.72
N GLU A 148 -25.38 -27.95 -10.80
CA GLU A 148 -25.00 -27.46 -12.15
C GLU A 148 -25.84 -26.25 -12.57
N GLU A 149 -27.13 -26.23 -12.21
CA GLU A 149 -27.98 -25.09 -12.45
C GLU A 149 -27.49 -23.82 -11.74
N ASP A 150 -27.07 -23.92 -10.48
CA ASP A 150 -26.51 -22.80 -9.74
C ASP A 150 -25.18 -22.34 -10.34
N LYS A 151 -24.33 -23.27 -10.78
CA LYS A 151 -23.08 -22.93 -11.46
C LYS A 151 -23.33 -22.12 -12.73
N ASP A 152 -24.27 -22.50 -13.53
CA ASP A 152 -24.64 -21.77 -14.75
C ASP A 152 -25.23 -20.39 -14.41
N ILE A 153 -26.17 -20.33 -13.47
CA ILE A 153 -26.80 -19.06 -13.05
C ILE A 153 -25.75 -18.08 -12.51
N TRP A 154 -24.88 -18.55 -11.62
CA TRP A 154 -23.88 -17.67 -11.00
C TRP A 154 -22.73 -17.34 -11.92
N THR A 155 -22.36 -18.22 -12.87
CA THR A 155 -21.44 -17.85 -13.94
C THR A 155 -21.95 -16.65 -14.73
N GLU A 156 -23.21 -16.65 -15.15
CA GLU A 156 -23.78 -15.53 -15.90
C GLU A 156 -23.89 -14.25 -15.06
N ARG A 157 -24.33 -14.37 -13.78
CA ARG A 157 -24.42 -13.21 -12.89
C ARG A 157 -23.04 -12.60 -12.57
N PHE A 158 -22.06 -13.42 -12.27
CA PHE A 158 -20.68 -12.93 -12.05
C PHE A 158 -20.11 -12.31 -13.32
N ASN A 159 -20.29 -12.98 -14.46
CA ASN A 159 -19.78 -12.47 -15.73
C ASN A 159 -20.39 -11.11 -16.08
N LYS A 160 -21.69 -10.90 -15.85
CA LYS A 160 -22.35 -9.61 -16.06
C LYS A 160 -21.69 -8.47 -15.28
N GLU A 161 -21.42 -8.68 -13.98
CA GLU A 161 -20.80 -7.67 -13.14
C GLU A 161 -19.32 -7.41 -13.54
N LEU A 162 -18.60 -8.48 -13.87
CA LEU A 162 -17.19 -8.40 -14.26
C LEU A 162 -17.01 -7.72 -15.62
N VAL A 163 -17.77 -8.12 -16.63
CA VAL A 163 -17.69 -7.58 -18.00
C VAL A 163 -18.01 -6.10 -18.03
N ASN A 164 -19.03 -5.68 -17.28
CA ASN A 164 -19.39 -4.28 -17.16
C ASN A 164 -18.45 -3.49 -16.23
N MET A 165 -17.45 -4.14 -15.65
CA MET A 165 -16.53 -3.55 -14.69
C MET A 165 -17.24 -2.82 -13.52
N ASN A 166 -18.43 -3.28 -13.17
CA ASN A 166 -19.16 -2.81 -11.98
C ASN A 166 -18.46 -3.26 -10.69
N PHE A 167 -17.87 -4.44 -10.79
CA PHE A 167 -17.19 -5.14 -9.70
C PHE A 167 -15.90 -5.74 -10.23
N VAL A 168 -14.79 -5.46 -9.56
CA VAL A 168 -13.46 -5.89 -10.01
C VAL A 168 -12.76 -6.62 -8.87
N PRO A 169 -12.55 -7.94 -8.99
CA PRO A 169 -11.75 -8.70 -8.04
C PRO A 169 -10.31 -8.19 -8.02
N ALA A 170 -9.64 -8.40 -6.90
CA ALA A 170 -8.22 -8.07 -6.81
C ALA A 170 -7.38 -8.90 -7.78
N GLY A 171 -6.21 -8.39 -8.10
CA GLY A 171 -5.35 -8.95 -9.14
C GLY A 171 -5.02 -10.44 -9.00
N ARG A 172 -4.99 -10.95 -7.77
CA ARG A 172 -4.76 -12.39 -7.53
C ARG A 172 -5.93 -13.25 -8.00
N VAL A 173 -7.13 -12.79 -7.76
CA VAL A 173 -8.35 -13.46 -8.23
C VAL A 173 -8.43 -13.36 -9.76
N LEU A 174 -8.23 -12.15 -10.32
CA LEU A 174 -8.23 -11.95 -11.77
C LEU A 174 -7.22 -12.86 -12.48
N TYR A 175 -6.02 -13.00 -11.93
CA TYR A 175 -4.98 -13.85 -12.50
C TYR A 175 -5.27 -15.34 -12.30
N GLY A 176 -5.64 -15.75 -11.08
CA GLY A 176 -5.66 -17.15 -10.67
C GLY A 176 -6.99 -17.87 -10.85
N ALA A 177 -8.13 -17.17 -10.70
CA ALA A 177 -9.43 -17.83 -10.73
C ALA A 177 -9.73 -18.45 -12.11
N GLY A 178 -9.99 -19.76 -12.09
CA GLY A 178 -10.23 -20.54 -13.31
C GLY A 178 -8.99 -20.85 -14.14
N ALA A 179 -7.78 -20.44 -13.71
CA ALA A 179 -6.54 -20.60 -14.49
C ALA A 179 -5.81 -21.92 -14.23
N ASN A 180 -6.23 -22.72 -13.25
CA ASN A 180 -5.57 -23.96 -12.84
C ASN A 180 -4.08 -23.76 -12.45
N THR A 181 -3.80 -22.72 -11.72
CA THR A 181 -2.45 -22.42 -11.20
C THR A 181 -2.42 -22.60 -9.67
N ASP A 182 -1.21 -22.82 -9.13
CA ASP A 182 -0.99 -22.93 -7.67
C ASP A 182 -0.91 -21.57 -6.96
N VAL A 183 -1.32 -20.50 -7.62
CA VAL A 183 -1.32 -19.15 -7.06
C VAL A 183 -2.49 -18.99 -6.09
N THR A 184 -2.23 -18.45 -4.91
CA THR A 184 -3.31 -18.11 -3.98
C THR A 184 -4.17 -16.96 -4.52
N TYR A 185 -5.48 -17.03 -4.23
CA TYR A 185 -6.40 -15.93 -4.54
C TYR A 185 -6.48 -14.92 -3.38
N PHE A 186 -5.90 -15.24 -2.24
CA PHE A 186 -5.78 -14.31 -1.12
C PHE A 186 -4.64 -13.32 -1.34
N ASN A 187 -4.94 -12.04 -1.17
CA ASN A 187 -3.96 -10.97 -1.22
C ASN A 187 -3.25 -10.78 0.11
N CYS A 188 -3.96 -10.99 1.22
CA CYS A 188 -3.58 -10.57 2.55
C CYS A 188 -3.45 -11.77 3.48
N TYR A 189 -2.32 -11.84 4.16
CA TYR A 189 -1.98 -12.84 5.16
C TYR A 189 -1.41 -12.13 6.39
N VAL A 190 -1.78 -12.58 7.58
CA VAL A 190 -1.10 -12.20 8.82
C VAL A 190 -0.69 -13.46 9.54
N MET A 191 0.57 -13.49 9.94
CA MET A 191 1.13 -14.59 10.71
C MET A 191 0.86 -14.36 12.20
N PRO A 192 0.90 -15.43 13.03
CA PRO A 192 0.95 -15.28 14.47
C PRO A 192 2.12 -14.39 14.87
N TYR A 193 2.09 -13.87 16.10
CA TYR A 193 3.30 -13.33 16.70
C TYR A 193 4.46 -14.33 16.58
N VAL A 194 5.64 -13.81 16.34
CA VAL A 194 6.84 -14.65 16.17
C VAL A 194 7.18 -15.33 17.49
N LYS A 195 7.27 -16.65 17.52
CA LYS A 195 7.71 -17.38 18.71
C LYS A 195 9.17 -17.06 19.01
N ASP A 196 9.45 -16.65 20.25
CA ASP A 196 10.77 -16.18 20.68
C ASP A 196 11.78 -17.32 20.86
N SER A 197 12.08 -18.01 19.77
CA SER A 197 13.08 -19.07 19.68
C SER A 197 13.65 -19.13 18.27
N ARG A 198 14.87 -19.68 18.12
CA ARG A 198 15.46 -19.87 16.78
C ARG A 198 14.60 -20.74 15.88
N GLU A 199 14.01 -21.79 16.41
CA GLU A 199 13.08 -22.65 15.71
C GLU A 199 11.83 -21.85 15.27
N GLY A 200 11.19 -21.14 16.20
CA GLY A 200 10.01 -20.32 15.89
C GLY A 200 10.28 -19.23 14.85
N ILE A 201 11.41 -18.56 14.91
CA ILE A 201 11.82 -17.57 13.90
C ILE A 201 12.05 -18.25 12.55
N SER A 202 12.69 -19.43 12.50
CA SER A 202 12.95 -20.17 11.28
C SER A 202 11.66 -20.69 10.64
N ASP A 203 10.71 -21.19 11.44
CA ASP A 203 9.40 -21.63 10.97
C ASP A 203 8.57 -20.48 10.42
N HIS A 204 8.58 -19.35 11.12
CA HIS A 204 7.93 -18.13 10.64
C HIS A 204 8.50 -17.69 9.29
N ARG A 205 9.83 -17.63 9.17
CA ARG A 205 10.53 -17.28 7.94
C ARG A 205 10.15 -18.21 6.78
N LYS A 206 10.12 -19.52 7.04
CA LYS A 206 9.71 -20.52 6.06
C LYS A 206 8.27 -20.28 5.57
N GLN A 207 7.33 -20.06 6.48
CA GLN A 207 5.92 -19.83 6.13
C GLN A 207 5.74 -18.53 5.35
N VAL A 208 6.42 -17.45 5.74
CA VAL A 208 6.43 -16.18 4.99
C VAL A 208 6.93 -16.39 3.55
N MET A 209 8.01 -17.13 3.37
CA MET A 209 8.54 -17.46 2.05
C MET A 209 7.54 -18.24 1.20
N GLU A 210 6.87 -19.25 1.76
CA GLU A 210 5.83 -20.04 1.08
C GLU A 210 4.64 -19.19 0.63
N ILE A 211 4.20 -18.26 1.47
CA ILE A 211 3.10 -17.36 1.13
C ILE A 211 3.51 -16.40 0.02
N MET A 212 4.66 -15.76 0.15
CA MET A 212 5.12 -14.79 -0.86
C MET A 212 5.38 -15.43 -2.21
N SER A 213 5.95 -16.64 -2.26
CA SER A 213 6.22 -17.36 -3.52
C SER A 213 4.93 -17.65 -4.30
N ARG A 214 3.78 -17.77 -3.62
CA ARG A 214 2.47 -17.97 -4.24
C ARG A 214 1.66 -16.68 -4.40
N GLY A 215 2.27 -15.56 -4.11
CA GLY A 215 1.72 -14.25 -4.40
C GLY A 215 1.01 -13.54 -3.25
N GLY A 216 0.99 -14.08 -2.04
CA GLY A 216 0.41 -13.42 -0.87
C GLY A 216 1.31 -12.31 -0.32
N GLY A 217 0.71 -11.24 0.18
CA GLY A 217 1.36 -10.22 1.01
C GLY A 217 1.22 -10.58 2.48
N VAL A 218 2.29 -10.41 3.27
CA VAL A 218 2.36 -10.94 4.64
C VAL A 218 2.59 -9.84 5.67
N GLY A 219 1.83 -9.88 6.76
CA GLY A 219 2.07 -9.08 7.96
C GLY A 219 2.72 -9.90 9.07
N THR A 220 3.73 -9.31 9.70
CA THR A 220 4.48 -9.87 10.82
C THR A 220 4.53 -8.87 11.96
N ASN A 221 4.26 -9.32 13.19
CA ASN A 221 4.47 -8.53 14.39
C ASN A 221 5.58 -9.13 15.24
N GLY A 222 6.65 -8.36 15.42
CA GLY A 222 7.86 -8.77 16.14
C GLY A 222 7.83 -8.48 17.63
N SER A 223 6.70 -8.03 18.19
CA SER A 223 6.62 -7.58 19.60
C SER A 223 6.85 -8.67 20.63
N THR A 224 6.79 -9.93 20.23
CA THR A 224 7.05 -11.08 21.11
C THR A 224 8.51 -11.51 21.14
N LEU A 225 9.34 -11.01 20.24
CA LEU A 225 10.77 -11.28 20.24
C LEU A 225 11.47 -10.49 21.36
N ARG A 226 12.34 -11.17 22.12
CA ARG A 226 13.08 -10.53 23.21
C ARG A 226 13.96 -9.38 22.72
N PRO A 227 14.08 -8.33 23.53
CA PRO A 227 14.86 -7.15 23.13
C PRO A 227 16.36 -7.43 23.05
N ARG A 228 17.04 -6.52 22.39
CA ARG A 228 18.52 -6.50 22.29
C ARG A 228 19.16 -6.58 23.67
N ASN A 229 20.27 -7.31 23.74
CA ASN A 229 21.06 -7.52 24.96
C ASN A 229 20.39 -8.36 26.06
N THR A 230 19.17 -8.86 25.88
CA THR A 230 18.58 -9.85 26.80
C THR A 230 19.42 -11.14 26.82
N LEU A 231 19.62 -11.70 27.99
CA LEU A 231 20.43 -12.89 28.16
C LEU A 231 19.86 -14.10 27.39
N ALA A 232 20.71 -14.71 26.57
CA ALA A 232 20.46 -15.98 25.88
C ALA A 232 21.16 -17.13 26.61
N ARG A 233 20.51 -17.63 27.67
CA ARG A 233 21.12 -18.60 28.62
C ARG A 233 21.70 -19.84 27.96
N GLY A 234 21.03 -20.37 26.91
CA GLY A 234 21.43 -21.62 26.25
C GLY A 234 22.80 -21.56 25.56
N VAL A 235 23.27 -20.34 25.24
CA VAL A 235 24.57 -20.12 24.58
C VAL A 235 25.47 -19.15 25.34
N ASN A 236 25.10 -18.80 26.56
CA ASN A 236 25.77 -17.82 27.40
C ASN A 236 26.13 -16.52 26.67
N GLY A 237 25.20 -16.04 25.87
CA GLY A 237 25.32 -14.84 25.03
C GLY A 237 24.16 -13.88 25.23
N LYS A 238 24.10 -12.91 24.38
CA LYS A 238 23.05 -11.89 24.39
C LYS A 238 22.23 -11.93 23.09
N SER A 239 20.93 -11.55 23.16
CA SER A 239 20.05 -11.41 22.03
C SER A 239 20.50 -10.26 21.13
N SER A 240 20.43 -10.47 19.81
CA SER A 240 20.61 -9.41 18.81
C SER A 240 19.43 -8.42 18.73
N GLY A 241 18.32 -8.75 19.39
CA GLY A 241 17.12 -7.93 19.45
C GLY A 241 16.09 -8.24 18.37
N SER A 242 14.86 -7.75 18.60
CA SER A 242 13.74 -7.95 17.70
C SER A 242 14.01 -7.38 16.31
N VAL A 243 14.54 -6.17 16.21
CA VAL A 243 14.72 -5.44 14.94
C VAL A 243 15.70 -6.15 14.00
N SER A 244 16.75 -6.78 14.54
CA SER A 244 17.72 -7.57 13.75
C SER A 244 17.07 -8.80 13.10
N TRP A 245 16.20 -9.51 13.82
CA TRP A 245 15.44 -10.64 13.28
C TRP A 245 14.38 -10.21 12.27
N LEU A 246 13.78 -9.05 12.49
CA LEU A 246 12.81 -8.47 11.56
C LEU A 246 13.48 -8.05 10.24
N ASP A 247 14.72 -7.58 10.28
CA ASP A 247 15.52 -7.32 9.07
C ASP A 247 15.80 -8.59 8.26
N ASP A 248 16.11 -9.71 8.92
CA ASP A 248 16.29 -11.01 8.23
C ASP A 248 15.01 -11.46 7.52
N ILE A 249 13.85 -11.30 8.18
CA ILE A 249 12.54 -11.60 7.59
C ILE A 249 12.26 -10.65 6.42
N ALA A 250 12.54 -9.36 6.55
CA ALA A 250 12.35 -8.38 5.48
C ALA A 250 13.16 -8.69 4.23
N LYS A 251 14.38 -9.20 4.37
CA LYS A 251 15.24 -9.59 3.24
C LYS A 251 14.65 -10.66 2.33
N LEU A 252 13.73 -11.48 2.83
CA LEU A 252 13.02 -12.47 2.00
C LEU A 252 12.31 -11.83 0.80
N THR A 253 11.84 -10.61 0.94
CA THR A 253 11.15 -9.89 -0.15
C THR A 253 12.07 -9.65 -1.35
N HIS A 254 13.36 -9.46 -1.12
CA HIS A 254 14.35 -9.31 -2.19
C HIS A 254 14.75 -10.62 -2.86
N LEU A 255 14.55 -11.75 -2.15
CA LEU A 255 14.96 -13.07 -2.62
C LEU A 255 13.83 -13.83 -3.32
N VAL A 256 12.58 -13.56 -2.93
CA VAL A 256 11.42 -14.28 -3.45
C VAL A 256 10.77 -13.48 -4.57
N GLU A 257 10.96 -13.94 -5.80
CA GLU A 257 10.16 -13.51 -6.93
C GLU A 257 8.82 -14.26 -6.93
N GLN A 258 7.73 -13.52 -6.93
CA GLN A 258 6.40 -14.11 -7.07
C GLN A 258 6.21 -14.58 -8.52
N GLY A 259 5.79 -15.82 -8.67
CA GLY A 259 5.41 -16.35 -9.98
C GLY A 259 4.47 -15.40 -10.72
N GLY A 260 4.91 -14.94 -11.87
CA GLY A 260 4.09 -14.31 -12.90
C GLY A 260 3.88 -12.81 -12.85
N SER A 261 3.85 -12.06 -11.73
CA SER A 261 3.46 -10.66 -11.89
C SER A 261 3.80 -9.66 -10.79
N ARG A 262 4.28 -10.05 -9.62
CA ARG A 262 4.53 -9.12 -8.50
C ARG A 262 5.75 -9.50 -7.68
N ARG A 263 6.47 -8.51 -7.13
CA ARG A 263 7.44 -8.74 -6.05
C ARG A 263 6.71 -9.07 -4.76
N GLY A 264 7.35 -9.81 -3.85
CA GLY A 264 6.89 -10.02 -2.49
C GLY A 264 6.61 -8.69 -1.78
N ALA A 265 5.69 -8.71 -0.84
CA ALA A 265 5.37 -7.54 -0.04
C ALA A 265 5.17 -7.97 1.41
N GLN A 266 5.73 -7.22 2.34
CA GLN A 266 5.61 -7.45 3.76
C GLN A 266 5.24 -6.17 4.51
N MET A 267 4.48 -6.33 5.59
CA MET A 267 4.35 -5.37 6.69
C MET A 267 5.04 -5.93 7.91
N ILE A 268 5.89 -5.13 8.51
CA ILE A 268 6.55 -5.48 9.77
C ILE A 268 6.14 -4.46 10.82
N MET A 269 5.71 -4.97 11.97
CA MET A 269 5.18 -4.15 13.06
C MET A 269 5.92 -4.40 14.36
N LEU A 270 5.99 -3.37 15.18
CA LEU A 270 6.47 -3.43 16.56
C LEU A 270 5.60 -2.52 17.44
N VAL A 271 5.26 -2.99 18.65
CA VAL A 271 4.47 -2.22 19.60
C VAL A 271 5.28 -1.10 20.25
N ASP A 272 4.62 0.01 20.55
CA ASP A 272 5.20 1.21 21.13
C ASP A 272 5.92 0.99 22.48
N SER A 273 5.50 0.01 23.26
CA SER A 273 6.10 -0.33 24.54
C SER A 273 7.31 -1.28 24.46
N HIS A 274 7.65 -1.78 23.26
CA HIS A 274 8.77 -2.70 23.11
C HIS A 274 10.13 -2.01 23.37
N PRO A 275 11.06 -2.59 24.13
CA PRO A 275 12.36 -1.97 24.41
C PRO A 275 13.20 -1.59 23.18
N ASP A 276 13.02 -2.29 22.04
CA ASP A 276 13.72 -2.00 20.77
C ASP A 276 12.96 -1.02 19.87
N ILE A 277 11.91 -0.36 20.36
CA ILE A 277 11.04 0.49 19.53
C ILE A 277 11.78 1.68 18.90
N ILE A 278 12.73 2.27 19.61
CA ILE A 278 13.50 3.42 19.11
C ILE A 278 14.37 2.99 17.91
N GLU A 279 15.06 1.84 18.03
CA GLU A 279 15.81 1.26 16.92
C GLU A 279 14.91 1.00 15.70
N PHE A 280 13.71 0.47 15.94
CA PHE A 280 12.74 0.21 14.90
C PHE A 280 12.30 1.48 14.16
N ILE A 281 11.95 2.53 14.88
CA ILE A 281 11.50 3.81 14.31
C ILE A 281 12.58 4.45 13.43
N ILE A 282 13.82 4.46 13.89
CA ILE A 282 14.97 5.06 13.18
C ILE A 282 15.45 4.19 12.02
N SER A 283 15.13 2.90 12.03
CA SER A 283 15.74 1.89 11.15
C SER A 283 15.73 2.24 9.66
N LYS A 284 14.70 2.88 9.17
CA LYS A 284 14.55 3.27 7.75
C LYS A 284 14.81 4.75 7.46
N MET A 285 15.33 5.50 8.43
CA MET A 285 15.74 6.88 8.19
C MET A 285 16.93 6.91 7.21
N GLN A 286 16.71 7.47 6.03
CA GLN A 286 17.71 7.55 4.95
C GLN A 286 18.34 8.94 4.81
N ASN A 287 17.86 9.92 5.58
CA ASN A 287 18.36 11.29 5.52
C ASN A 287 19.48 11.51 6.54
N PRO A 288 20.77 11.63 6.12
CA PRO A 288 21.88 11.86 7.03
C PRO A 288 21.77 13.17 7.84
N ARG A 289 21.06 14.17 7.31
CA ARG A 289 20.87 15.46 7.99
C ARG A 289 19.94 15.31 9.18
N ILE A 290 18.87 14.54 9.03
CA ILE A 290 17.95 14.25 10.14
C ILE A 290 18.64 13.41 11.21
N LEU A 291 19.49 12.44 10.82
CA LEU A 291 20.30 11.68 11.78
C LEU A 291 21.26 12.60 12.56
N ARG A 292 22.00 13.48 11.88
CA ARG A 292 22.85 14.48 12.54
C ARG A 292 22.06 15.37 13.49
N PHE A 293 20.92 15.82 13.01
CA PHE A 293 20.03 16.64 13.80
C PHE A 293 19.57 15.92 15.09
N LEU A 294 19.15 14.64 15.02
CA LEU A 294 18.81 13.84 16.18
C LEU A 294 20.01 13.71 17.15
N ILE A 295 21.23 13.51 16.63
CA ILE A 295 22.45 13.43 17.43
C ILE A 295 22.72 14.72 18.20
N GLU A 296 22.55 15.87 17.55
CA GLU A 296 22.90 17.18 18.10
C GLU A 296 21.82 17.74 19.06
N ASN A 297 20.57 17.35 18.91
CA ASN A 297 19.46 18.03 19.58
C ASN A 297 18.60 17.15 20.50
N THR A 298 18.69 15.81 20.41
CA THR A 298 17.94 14.96 21.34
C THR A 298 18.57 14.99 22.72
N GLN A 299 17.74 14.97 23.76
CA GLN A 299 18.15 14.77 25.14
C GLN A 299 18.23 13.28 25.53
N ASP A 300 17.72 12.41 24.66
CA ASP A 300 17.64 10.99 24.88
C ASP A 300 18.91 10.29 24.36
N GLU A 301 19.69 9.73 25.26
CA GLU A 301 20.98 9.09 24.94
C GLU A 301 20.84 7.89 24.00
N GLN A 302 19.74 7.14 24.06
CA GLN A 302 19.54 5.99 23.17
C GLN A 302 19.18 6.43 21.75
N ILE A 303 18.34 7.45 21.60
CA ILE A 303 18.04 8.04 20.28
C ILE A 303 19.34 8.55 19.65
N LYS A 304 20.16 9.26 20.44
CA LYS A 304 21.45 9.77 20.00
C LYS A 304 22.39 8.65 19.56
N GLN A 305 22.59 7.64 20.39
CA GLN A 305 23.43 6.49 20.09
C GLN A 305 23.00 5.76 18.81
N LEU A 306 21.71 5.46 18.67
CA LEU A 306 21.19 4.76 17.51
C LEU A 306 21.29 5.59 16.21
N ALA A 307 21.12 6.90 16.31
CA ALA A 307 21.33 7.81 15.18
C ALA A 307 22.83 7.87 14.80
N GLU A 308 23.74 7.87 15.78
CA GLU A 308 25.20 7.81 15.56
C GLU A 308 25.61 6.48 14.89
N GLU A 309 25.08 5.35 15.36
CA GLU A 309 25.33 4.02 14.76
C GLU A 309 24.89 3.94 13.30
N LYS A 310 23.83 4.65 12.96
CA LYS A 310 23.26 4.67 11.61
C LYS A 310 23.96 5.70 10.69
N LEU A 311 24.58 6.72 11.22
CA LEU A 311 25.28 7.75 10.47
C LEU A 311 26.71 7.36 10.17
N LYS A 312 27.12 7.45 8.90
CA LYS A 312 28.49 7.19 8.46
C LYS A 312 29.12 8.48 7.98
N PHE A 313 30.25 8.81 8.52
CA PHE A 313 31.10 9.91 8.02
C PHE A 313 32.29 9.35 7.26
N THR A 314 32.50 9.84 6.03
CA THR A 314 33.67 9.50 5.21
C THR A 314 34.45 10.77 4.99
N PRO A 315 35.66 10.94 5.59
CA PRO A 315 36.52 12.12 5.40
C PRO A 315 36.91 12.28 3.94
N LEU A 316 37.06 13.51 3.49
CA LEU A 316 37.59 13.80 2.16
C LEU A 316 39.05 13.31 2.08
N THR A 317 39.39 12.72 0.94
CA THR A 317 40.77 12.44 0.55
C THR A 317 41.48 13.72 0.09
N GLU A 318 42.78 13.73 0.11
CA GLU A 318 43.57 14.88 -0.40
C GLU A 318 43.17 15.24 -1.83
N THR A 319 42.96 14.24 -2.67
CA THR A 319 42.55 14.46 -4.07
C THR A 319 41.17 15.10 -4.19
N GLU A 320 40.22 14.71 -3.34
CA GLU A 320 38.87 15.31 -3.29
C GLU A 320 38.92 16.74 -2.76
N ILE A 321 39.77 17.02 -1.75
CA ILE A 321 39.97 18.37 -1.23
C ILE A 321 40.50 19.26 -2.35
N ASP A 322 41.53 18.83 -3.09
CA ASP A 322 42.07 19.56 -4.21
C ASP A 322 41.04 19.79 -5.32
N LEU A 323 40.21 18.77 -5.62
CA LEU A 323 39.17 18.88 -6.62
C LEU A 323 38.10 19.89 -6.21
N TYR A 324 37.52 19.76 -5.00
CA TYR A 324 36.50 20.68 -4.52
C TYR A 324 37.04 22.11 -4.35
N GLN A 325 38.29 22.27 -3.92
CA GLN A 325 38.94 23.57 -3.85
C GLN A 325 39.15 24.18 -5.23
N GLY A 326 39.45 23.34 -6.23
CA GLY A 326 39.47 23.71 -7.63
C GLY A 326 38.12 24.22 -8.14
N ILE A 327 37.04 23.50 -7.83
CA ILE A 327 35.68 23.89 -8.21
C ILE A 327 35.28 25.24 -7.58
N VAL A 328 35.54 25.42 -6.29
CA VAL A 328 35.24 26.68 -5.57
C VAL A 328 36.07 27.83 -6.08
N ASN A 329 37.36 27.62 -6.34
CA ASN A 329 38.24 28.65 -6.88
C ASN A 329 37.86 29.05 -8.30
N TYR A 330 37.28 28.17 -9.09
CA TYR A 330 36.82 28.45 -10.45
C TYR A 330 35.64 29.43 -10.49
N LYS A 331 34.89 29.57 -9.41
CA LYS A 331 33.83 30.57 -9.23
C LYS A 331 34.33 32.01 -9.40
N THR A 332 35.62 32.22 -9.15
CA THR A 332 36.24 33.54 -9.17
C THR A 332 36.93 33.91 -10.49
N MET A 333 36.93 33.05 -11.51
CA MET A 333 37.56 33.27 -12.81
C MET A 333 36.54 33.65 -13.90
N PRO A 334 36.46 34.88 -14.38
CA PRO A 334 35.51 35.24 -15.43
C PRO A 334 36.02 34.75 -16.80
N GLY A 335 35.12 34.04 -17.54
CA GLY A 335 35.28 33.82 -18.97
C GLY A 335 35.54 32.42 -19.48
N LEU A 336 35.53 31.39 -18.64
CA LEU A 336 35.54 29.97 -19.04
C LEU A 336 34.21 29.32 -18.63
N GLY A 337 33.60 28.51 -19.49
CA GLY A 337 32.35 27.78 -19.19
C GLY A 337 32.48 27.03 -17.86
N GLY A 338 31.74 27.47 -16.85
CA GLY A 338 31.94 27.12 -15.46
C GLY A 338 31.14 25.91 -14.97
N PHE A 339 31.43 25.43 -13.78
CA PHE A 339 30.64 24.51 -13.03
C PHE A 339 29.27 25.11 -12.69
N THR A 340 28.27 24.27 -12.56
CA THR A 340 26.93 24.70 -12.14
C THR A 340 26.98 25.29 -10.72
N GLN A 341 26.05 26.16 -10.38
CA GLN A 341 25.92 26.71 -9.02
C GLN A 341 25.73 25.57 -7.99
N ALA A 342 25.02 24.47 -8.37
CA ALA A 342 24.86 23.31 -7.55
C ALA A 342 26.19 22.62 -7.24
N ALA A 343 27.03 22.39 -8.24
CA ALA A 343 28.35 21.80 -8.06
C ALA A 343 29.28 22.63 -7.16
N ILE A 344 29.19 23.96 -7.29
CA ILE A 344 29.97 24.89 -6.45
C ILE A 344 29.50 24.83 -4.99
N ARG A 345 28.17 24.83 -4.76
CA ARG A 345 27.61 24.71 -3.40
C ARG A 345 27.98 23.37 -2.75
N GLU A 346 27.89 22.28 -3.50
CA GLU A 346 28.28 20.96 -3.03
C GLU A 346 29.76 20.92 -2.62
N ALA A 347 30.64 21.52 -3.45
CA ALA A 347 32.06 21.58 -3.15
C ALA A 347 32.34 22.45 -1.90
N GLU A 348 31.68 23.58 -1.74
CA GLU A 348 31.76 24.43 -0.54
C GLU A 348 31.28 23.65 0.72
N GLU A 349 30.15 22.96 0.64
CA GLU A 349 29.61 22.16 1.75
C GLU A 349 30.56 21.01 2.14
N LYS A 350 31.10 20.29 1.17
CA LYS A 350 32.03 19.18 1.43
C LYS A 350 33.34 19.66 2.04
N LEU A 351 33.88 20.79 1.57
CA LEU A 351 35.08 21.41 2.17
C LEU A 351 34.81 21.90 3.59
N GLN A 352 33.62 22.47 3.84
CA GLN A 352 33.24 22.95 5.16
C GLN A 352 33.05 21.81 6.16
N THR A 353 32.41 20.73 5.73
CA THR A 353 32.19 19.53 6.55
C THR A 353 33.44 18.64 6.69
N GLY A 354 34.40 18.79 5.81
CA GLY A 354 35.61 17.96 5.76
C GLY A 354 35.36 16.53 5.31
N GLY A 355 34.16 16.22 4.82
CA GLY A 355 33.76 14.87 4.42
C GLY A 355 32.34 14.76 3.93
N THR A 356 31.92 13.55 3.72
CA THR A 356 30.55 13.23 3.29
C THR A 356 29.84 12.39 4.38
N TYR A 357 28.64 12.83 4.75
CA TYR A 357 27.75 12.03 5.58
C TYR A 357 26.87 11.14 4.71
N SER A 358 26.75 9.89 5.09
CA SER A 358 25.90 8.89 4.45
C SER A 358 25.23 8.01 5.50
N VAL A 359 24.33 7.16 5.08
CA VAL A 359 23.65 6.22 5.97
C VAL A 359 24.41 4.90 5.98
N HIS A 360 24.67 4.38 7.18
CA HIS A 360 25.22 3.04 7.34
C HIS A 360 24.13 2.01 7.10
N ASN A 361 24.41 1.00 6.27
CA ASN A 361 23.46 -0.05 5.91
C ASN A 361 22.10 0.49 5.40
N PRO A 362 22.08 1.18 4.24
CA PRO A 362 20.87 1.81 3.71
C PRO A 362 19.79 0.82 3.33
N GLU A 363 20.12 -0.46 3.12
CA GLU A 363 19.16 -1.52 2.76
C GLU A 363 18.46 -2.16 3.96
N PHE A 364 18.76 -1.73 5.18
CA PHE A 364 18.17 -2.29 6.39
C PHE A 364 16.65 -2.10 6.40
N LEU A 365 15.91 -3.18 6.58
CA LEU A 365 14.43 -3.24 6.53
C LEU A 365 13.76 -2.76 5.22
N THR A 366 14.51 -2.50 4.16
CA THR A 366 13.93 -1.98 2.91
C THR A 366 12.99 -2.96 2.20
N GLY A 367 13.08 -4.25 2.49
CA GLY A 367 12.19 -5.27 1.95
C GLY A 367 10.76 -5.27 2.51
N ALA A 368 10.46 -4.45 3.50
CA ALA A 368 9.16 -4.40 4.14
C ALA A 368 8.69 -2.95 4.37
N ASN A 369 7.38 -2.74 4.36
CA ASN A 369 6.80 -1.57 5.01
C ASN A 369 6.87 -1.77 6.52
N ILE A 370 7.07 -0.70 7.27
CA ILE A 370 7.12 -0.76 8.74
C ILE A 370 6.05 0.14 9.35
N SER A 371 5.44 -0.32 10.44
CA SER A 371 4.46 0.46 11.21
C SER A 371 4.62 0.22 12.72
N VAL A 372 4.43 1.26 13.48
CA VAL A 372 4.35 1.17 14.94
C VAL A 372 2.92 0.84 15.35
N CYS A 373 2.76 -0.20 16.16
CA CYS A 373 1.47 -0.46 16.82
C CYS A 373 1.34 0.49 18.00
N ILE A 374 0.45 1.46 17.87
CA ILE A 374 0.18 2.48 18.88
C ILE A 374 -0.95 2.01 19.79
N THR A 375 -0.70 2.01 21.10
CA THR A 375 -1.68 1.66 22.12
C THR A 375 -2.37 2.90 22.69
N LYS A 376 -3.54 2.71 23.27
CA LYS A 376 -4.22 3.78 24.03
C LYS A 376 -3.41 4.24 25.22
N GLU A 377 -2.76 3.30 25.92
CA GLU A 377 -1.84 3.60 27.03
C GLU A 377 -0.75 4.59 26.61
N PHE A 378 -0.17 4.39 25.44
CA PHE A 378 0.84 5.31 24.90
C PHE A 378 0.24 6.68 24.56
N MET A 379 -0.91 6.73 23.90
CA MET A 379 -1.56 8.01 23.55
C MET A 379 -1.99 8.79 24.79
N GLU A 380 -2.48 8.11 25.83
CA GLU A 380 -2.78 8.73 27.12
C GLU A 380 -1.51 9.31 27.77
N ALA A 381 -0.39 8.59 27.69
CA ALA A 381 0.89 9.09 28.19
C ALA A 381 1.39 10.32 27.40
N VAL A 382 1.19 10.33 26.08
CA VAL A 382 1.48 11.50 25.23
C VAL A 382 0.61 12.70 25.65
N ASP A 383 -0.69 12.49 25.84
CA ASP A 383 -1.63 13.54 26.22
C ASP A 383 -1.32 14.13 27.58
N ASN A 384 -0.96 13.29 28.55
CA ASN A 384 -0.59 13.68 29.90
C ASN A 384 0.85 14.18 30.02
N ASP A 385 1.62 14.18 28.95
CA ASP A 385 3.05 14.50 28.96
C ASP A 385 3.80 13.75 30.07
N SER A 386 3.58 12.45 30.16
CA SER A 386 4.15 11.58 31.19
C SER A 386 5.27 10.71 30.68
N ASP A 387 5.99 10.07 31.59
CA ASP A 387 6.92 9.02 31.26
C ASP A 387 6.15 7.79 30.79
N TYR A 388 6.75 7.07 29.87
CA TYR A 388 6.24 5.84 29.28
C TYR A 388 7.25 4.71 29.46
N GLU A 389 6.76 3.53 29.81
CA GLU A 389 7.60 2.38 30.11
C GLU A 389 7.84 1.52 28.86
N LEU A 390 9.11 1.33 28.51
CA LEU A 390 9.51 0.33 27.54
C LEU A 390 9.76 -0.98 28.28
N ARG A 391 8.93 -1.97 28.10
CA ARG A 391 8.85 -3.17 28.94
C ARG A 391 8.64 -4.46 28.15
N PHE A 392 9.09 -5.54 28.72
CA PHE A 392 9.02 -6.89 28.15
C PHE A 392 8.92 -7.93 29.28
N PRO A 393 8.38 -9.14 29.04
CA PRO A 393 8.40 -10.21 30.02
C PRO A 393 9.80 -10.42 30.64
N ASP A 394 9.86 -10.59 31.96
CA ASP A 394 11.12 -10.66 32.72
C ASP A 394 11.80 -12.04 32.64
N VAL A 395 12.06 -12.46 31.40
CA VAL A 395 12.62 -13.80 31.08
C VAL A 395 13.94 -14.11 31.76
N GLU A 396 14.67 -13.10 32.22
CA GLU A 396 15.95 -13.29 32.93
C GLU A 396 15.73 -13.77 34.36
N ASN A 397 14.61 -13.46 34.97
CA ASN A 397 14.28 -13.78 36.37
C ASN A 397 13.20 -14.87 36.54
N TYR A 398 12.68 -15.40 35.44
CA TYR A 398 11.66 -16.46 35.50
C TYR A 398 12.19 -17.76 36.08
N THR A 399 11.37 -18.43 36.89
CA THR A 399 11.59 -19.82 37.28
C THR A 399 11.51 -20.74 36.06
N PRO A 400 11.98 -22.00 36.14
CA PRO A 400 11.79 -22.95 35.03
C PRO A 400 10.34 -23.14 34.62
N GLU A 401 9.41 -23.14 35.54
CA GLU A 401 7.97 -23.26 35.28
C GLU A 401 7.45 -22.02 34.53
N GLN A 402 7.81 -20.81 34.97
CA GLN A 402 7.45 -19.57 34.30
C GLN A 402 8.07 -19.46 32.90
N MET A 403 9.30 -19.97 32.73
CA MET A 403 9.93 -20.05 31.40
C MET A 403 9.18 -21.01 30.47
N ASN A 404 8.69 -22.13 31.00
CA ASN A 404 7.87 -23.04 30.21
C ASN A 404 6.55 -22.37 29.77
N ASP A 405 5.87 -21.72 30.69
CA ASP A 405 4.66 -20.93 30.39
C ASP A 405 4.93 -19.83 29.35
N TYR A 406 6.05 -19.13 29.49
CA TYR A 406 6.49 -18.14 28.50
C TYR A 406 6.68 -18.77 27.11
N ASN A 407 7.39 -19.88 27.02
CA ASN A 407 7.66 -20.55 25.75
C ASN A 407 6.38 -21.08 25.08
N GLU A 408 5.39 -21.47 25.85
CA GLU A 408 4.13 -22.04 25.34
C GLU A 408 3.05 -20.99 25.05
N ASN A 409 3.01 -19.89 25.80
CA ASN A 409 1.86 -18.99 25.79
C ASN A 409 2.15 -17.56 25.35
N TRP A 410 3.39 -17.03 25.56
CA TRP A 410 3.69 -15.63 25.29
C TRP A 410 3.40 -15.23 23.83
N TYR A 411 3.79 -16.04 22.87
CA TYR A 411 3.58 -15.76 21.45
C TYR A 411 2.11 -15.79 21.03
N ASN A 412 1.22 -16.35 21.83
CA ASN A 412 -0.23 -16.32 21.61
C ASN A 412 -0.88 -15.07 22.20
N ILE A 413 -0.29 -14.50 23.23
CA ILE A 413 -0.80 -13.32 23.94
C ILE A 413 -0.24 -12.05 23.30
N GLY A 414 1.08 -11.91 23.21
CA GLY A 414 1.79 -10.85 22.52
C GLY A 414 1.61 -9.44 23.08
N ASP A 415 0.77 -9.28 24.09
CA ASP A 415 0.49 -8.02 24.78
C ASP A 415 1.05 -8.07 26.19
N VAL A 416 2.05 -7.26 26.47
CA VAL A 416 2.72 -7.19 27.78
C VAL A 416 1.76 -6.80 28.90
N ARG A 417 0.74 -6.00 28.61
CA ARG A 417 -0.29 -5.58 29.57
C ARG A 417 -1.14 -6.76 30.04
N GLU A 418 -1.51 -7.64 29.10
CA GLU A 418 -2.27 -8.85 29.41
C GLU A 418 -1.40 -9.89 30.13
N TRP A 419 -0.15 -10.04 29.71
CA TRP A 419 0.81 -10.91 30.36
C TRP A 419 1.03 -10.57 31.84
N GLU A 420 1.16 -9.28 32.12
CA GLU A 420 1.26 -8.77 33.50
C GLU A 420 -0.01 -9.02 34.32
N LYS A 421 -1.19 -8.80 33.73
CA LYS A 421 -2.48 -9.10 34.38
C LYS A 421 -2.66 -10.56 34.73
N MET A 422 -2.02 -11.48 33.98
CA MET A 422 -2.01 -12.91 34.30
C MET A 422 -1.09 -13.26 35.48
N GLY A 423 -0.35 -12.32 36.03
CA GLY A 423 0.51 -12.47 37.17
C GLY A 423 1.98 -12.78 36.85
N TYR A 424 2.38 -12.72 35.58
CA TYR A 424 3.77 -12.90 35.22
C TYR A 424 4.58 -11.63 35.36
N GLY A 425 5.83 -11.75 35.84
CA GLY A 425 6.76 -10.63 36.00
C GLY A 425 7.06 -9.97 34.63
N VAL A 426 7.02 -8.65 34.64
CA VAL A 426 7.40 -7.81 33.51
C VAL A 426 8.54 -6.91 33.96
N ARG A 427 9.56 -6.78 33.11
CA ARG A 427 10.69 -5.90 33.32
C ARG A 427 10.53 -4.61 32.56
N VAL A 428 10.60 -3.49 33.27
CA VAL A 428 10.77 -2.18 32.67
C VAL A 428 12.25 -2.02 32.32
N HIS A 429 12.55 -1.99 31.03
CA HIS A 429 13.90 -1.80 30.51
C HIS A 429 14.32 -0.34 30.57
N ARG A 430 13.33 0.55 30.39
CA ARG A 430 13.58 1.97 30.30
C ARG A 430 12.29 2.78 30.45
N HIS A 431 12.42 4.00 30.94
CA HIS A 431 11.43 5.07 30.85
C HIS A 431 11.84 6.08 29.77
N ILE A 432 10.89 6.53 28.99
CA ILE A 432 11.06 7.62 28.02
C ILE A 432 9.88 8.59 28.14
N ARG A 433 10.11 9.88 27.93
CA ARG A 433 8.98 10.81 27.81
C ARG A 433 8.14 10.41 26.60
N ALA A 434 6.85 10.17 26.81
CA ALA A 434 5.95 9.75 25.74
C ALA A 434 5.96 10.72 24.54
N LYS A 435 6.00 12.02 24.82
CA LYS A 435 6.09 13.06 23.77
C LYS A 435 7.40 12.99 22.98
N GLU A 436 8.52 12.61 23.57
CA GLU A 436 9.77 12.45 22.83
C GLU A 436 9.69 11.28 21.85
N LEU A 437 9.14 10.15 22.29
CA LEU A 437 8.93 9.00 21.41
C LEU A 437 7.93 9.32 20.29
N TRP A 438 6.85 10.00 20.62
CA TRP A 438 5.84 10.44 19.65
C TRP A 438 6.43 11.42 18.64
N ASN A 439 7.21 12.39 19.10
CA ASN A 439 7.91 13.34 18.22
C ASN A 439 8.90 12.63 17.29
N LEU A 440 9.64 11.64 17.78
CA LEU A 440 10.55 10.84 16.96
C LEU A 440 9.81 10.10 15.84
N ILE A 441 8.65 9.48 16.14
CA ILE A 441 7.79 8.85 15.13
C ILE A 441 7.39 9.88 14.06
N ASN A 442 6.92 11.05 14.49
CA ASN A 442 6.47 12.11 13.57
C ASN A 442 7.62 12.68 12.72
N ILE A 443 8.82 12.85 13.28
CA ILE A 443 10.02 13.26 12.52
C ILE A 443 10.33 12.23 11.43
N CYS A 444 10.40 10.95 11.78
CA CYS A 444 10.70 9.90 10.82
C CYS A 444 9.63 9.77 9.74
N ALA A 445 8.36 9.85 10.11
CA ALA A 445 7.24 9.85 9.15
C ALA A 445 7.31 11.04 8.19
N THR A 446 7.64 12.23 8.67
CA THR A 446 7.74 13.45 7.85
C THR A 446 8.86 13.35 6.83
N TYR A 447 10.03 12.87 7.22
CA TYR A 447 11.23 12.91 6.38
C TYR A 447 11.58 11.58 5.69
N SER A 448 10.89 10.49 6.01
CA SER A 448 11.10 9.18 5.38
C SER A 448 9.81 8.51 4.95
N ALA A 449 8.65 9.11 5.23
CA ALA A 449 7.31 8.52 5.05
C ALA A 449 7.12 7.16 5.79
N GLU A 450 8.00 6.83 6.72
CA GLU A 450 7.96 5.63 7.57
C GLU A 450 8.61 5.91 8.92
N PRO A 451 8.13 5.28 10.00
CA PRO A 451 7.10 4.25 10.03
C PRO A 451 5.69 4.80 9.81
N GLY A 452 4.80 3.95 9.30
CA GLY A 452 3.37 4.16 9.40
C GLY A 452 2.88 3.94 10.83
N ILE A 453 1.62 4.26 11.09
CA ILE A 453 0.99 4.11 12.40
C ILE A 453 -0.21 3.18 12.28
N PHE A 454 -0.31 2.25 13.22
CA PHE A 454 -1.45 1.37 13.37
C PHE A 454 -1.98 1.42 14.81
N PHE A 455 -3.21 1.87 14.98
CA PHE A 455 -3.88 1.99 16.28
C PHE A 455 -4.48 0.64 16.66
N ILE A 456 -3.65 -0.22 17.24
CA ILE A 456 -4.00 -1.62 17.49
C ILE A 456 -5.18 -1.78 18.46
N ASP A 457 -5.29 -0.90 19.45
CA ASP A 457 -6.39 -0.94 20.42
C ASP A 457 -7.71 -0.50 19.76
N ASN A 458 -7.69 0.52 18.88
CA ASN A 458 -8.87 0.90 18.09
C ASN A 458 -9.32 -0.26 17.20
N ALA A 459 -8.38 -0.96 16.56
CA ALA A 459 -8.70 -2.10 15.73
C ALA A 459 -9.33 -3.24 16.55
N ASN A 460 -8.77 -3.57 17.72
CA ASN A 460 -9.27 -4.65 18.58
C ASN A 460 -10.60 -4.32 19.26
N GLU A 461 -10.91 -3.07 19.52
CA GLU A 461 -12.21 -2.66 20.03
C GLU A 461 -13.33 -2.80 19.00
N MET A 462 -13.01 -2.61 17.72
CA MET A 462 -13.98 -2.58 16.65
C MET A 462 -14.13 -3.91 15.91
N THR A 463 -13.14 -4.81 15.98
CA THR A 463 -13.16 -6.04 15.18
C THR A 463 -14.25 -7.02 15.62
N ASN A 464 -14.91 -7.67 14.66
CA ASN A 464 -15.84 -8.76 14.90
C ASN A 464 -15.14 -10.04 15.42
N ALA A 465 -13.83 -10.14 15.28
CA ALA A 465 -13.06 -11.33 15.70
C ALA A 465 -13.13 -11.59 17.21
N THR A 466 -13.35 -10.57 18.02
CA THR A 466 -13.50 -10.71 19.47
C THR A 466 -14.69 -11.57 19.86
N ALA A 467 -15.73 -11.63 19.04
CA ALA A 467 -16.91 -12.46 19.28
C ALA A 467 -16.58 -13.95 19.37
N TYR A 468 -15.58 -14.43 18.64
CA TYR A 468 -15.12 -15.82 18.67
C TYR A 468 -13.70 -15.96 19.27
N GLY A 469 -13.32 -15.02 20.13
CA GLY A 469 -12.12 -15.10 20.97
C GLY A 469 -10.81 -14.84 20.27
N GLN A 470 -10.80 -14.14 19.13
CA GLN A 470 -9.61 -13.79 18.39
C GLN A 470 -9.30 -12.29 18.45
N LYS A 471 -8.04 -11.94 18.25
CA LYS A 471 -7.55 -10.56 18.25
C LYS A 471 -6.74 -10.26 17.00
N VAL A 472 -6.76 -9.01 16.59
CA VAL A 472 -5.87 -8.47 15.58
C VAL A 472 -4.45 -8.43 16.14
N VAL A 473 -3.49 -8.94 15.38
CA VAL A 473 -2.07 -8.95 15.77
C VAL A 473 -1.21 -8.11 14.82
N ALA A 474 -1.57 -7.99 13.56
CA ALA A 474 -0.86 -7.20 12.56
C ALA A 474 -1.81 -6.84 11.40
N THR A 475 -1.29 -6.10 10.44
CA THR A 475 -1.96 -5.87 9.15
C THR A 475 -1.18 -6.49 8.00
N ASN A 476 -1.83 -6.63 6.85
CA ASN A 476 -1.18 -6.89 5.57
C ASN A 476 -0.29 -5.71 5.13
N PRO A 477 0.50 -5.85 4.04
CA PRO A 477 1.46 -4.82 3.62
C PRO A 477 0.90 -3.41 3.39
N CYS A 478 -0.35 -3.30 2.96
CA CYS A 478 -0.99 -2.00 2.68
C CYS A 478 -1.85 -1.46 3.83
N GLY A 479 -1.98 -2.21 4.93
CA GLY A 479 -2.62 -1.75 6.16
C GLY A 479 -4.15 -1.84 6.19
N GLU A 480 -4.81 -2.28 5.10
CA GLU A 480 -6.27 -2.36 5.03
C GLU A 480 -6.87 -3.58 5.72
N GLN A 481 -6.08 -4.60 6.02
CA GLN A 481 -6.54 -5.84 6.65
C GLN A 481 -5.86 -6.08 8.00
N PRO A 482 -6.45 -5.58 9.10
CA PRO A 482 -6.07 -5.98 10.45
C PRO A 482 -6.61 -7.39 10.71
N LEU A 483 -5.71 -8.33 10.90
CA LEU A 483 -6.02 -9.76 10.91
C LEU A 483 -5.54 -10.42 12.20
N ALA A 484 -6.25 -11.49 12.58
CA ALA A 484 -5.84 -12.42 13.60
C ALA A 484 -4.76 -13.39 13.08
N PRO A 485 -4.12 -14.18 13.96
CA PRO A 485 -3.14 -15.19 13.56
C PRO A 485 -3.68 -16.13 12.47
N TYR A 486 -2.89 -16.33 11.42
CA TYR A 486 -3.21 -17.14 10.24
C TYR A 486 -4.41 -16.67 9.42
N SER A 487 -5.03 -15.57 9.77
CA SER A 487 -6.14 -15.00 9.03
C SER A 487 -5.69 -14.52 7.64
N VAL A 488 -6.59 -14.66 6.69
CA VAL A 488 -6.37 -14.30 5.29
C VAL A 488 -7.57 -13.55 4.75
N CYS A 489 -7.36 -12.80 3.66
CA CYS A 489 -8.46 -12.10 3.01
C CYS A 489 -8.28 -12.04 1.50
N ASN A 490 -9.36 -12.31 0.77
CA ASN A 490 -9.46 -11.93 -0.63
C ASN A 490 -10.11 -10.55 -0.75
N LEU A 491 -9.67 -9.81 -1.75
CA LEU A 491 -10.09 -8.42 -1.96
C LEU A 491 -10.85 -8.28 -3.27
N ALA A 492 -11.77 -7.34 -3.28
CA ALA A 492 -12.46 -6.88 -4.47
C ALA A 492 -12.90 -5.42 -4.31
N ALA A 493 -13.28 -4.79 -5.39
CA ALA A 493 -13.73 -3.41 -5.39
C ALA A 493 -14.97 -3.20 -6.24
N VAL A 494 -15.95 -2.49 -5.71
CA VAL A 494 -17.03 -1.88 -6.49
C VAL A 494 -16.45 -0.69 -7.24
N ASN A 495 -16.70 -0.61 -8.53
CA ASN A 495 -16.35 0.54 -9.34
C ASN A 495 -17.42 1.63 -9.18
N LEU A 496 -17.16 2.59 -8.34
CA LEU A 496 -18.11 3.66 -8.03
C LEU A 496 -18.38 4.61 -9.22
N ALA A 497 -17.47 4.68 -10.18
CA ALA A 497 -17.70 5.43 -11.41
C ALA A 497 -18.93 4.88 -12.19
N GLU A 498 -19.11 3.56 -12.19
CA GLU A 498 -20.24 2.88 -12.83
C GLU A 498 -21.54 2.92 -12.00
N MET A 499 -21.46 3.33 -10.74
CA MET A 499 -22.59 3.50 -9.83
C MET A 499 -23.22 4.90 -9.92
N THR A 500 -22.86 5.66 -10.95
CA THR A 500 -23.31 7.04 -11.13
C THR A 500 -24.15 7.16 -12.39
N ASN A 501 -25.30 7.80 -12.27
CA ASN A 501 -26.04 8.28 -13.44
C ASN A 501 -25.42 9.61 -13.89
N LYS A 502 -24.66 9.57 -14.98
CA LYS A 502 -23.90 10.71 -15.49
C LYS A 502 -24.78 11.82 -16.06
N ASP A 503 -26.01 11.50 -16.47
CA ASP A 503 -26.96 12.48 -17.04
C ASP A 503 -27.65 13.27 -15.94
N THR A 504 -28.09 12.60 -14.88
CA THR A 504 -28.74 13.23 -13.73
C THR A 504 -27.74 13.67 -12.65
N LYS A 505 -26.45 13.28 -12.76
CA LYS A 505 -25.37 13.57 -11.80
C LYS A 505 -25.70 13.04 -10.39
N THR A 506 -26.31 11.87 -10.34
CA THR A 506 -26.77 11.23 -9.11
C THR A 506 -26.22 9.81 -8.98
N ILE A 507 -26.20 9.30 -7.74
CA ILE A 507 -25.77 7.93 -7.46
C ILE A 507 -26.94 6.96 -7.72
N ASP A 508 -26.65 5.87 -8.41
CA ASP A 508 -27.58 4.75 -8.61
C ASP A 508 -27.45 3.75 -7.47
N PHE A 509 -28.16 4.01 -6.38
CA PHE A 509 -28.11 3.17 -5.18
C PHE A 509 -28.67 1.75 -5.41
N GLU A 510 -29.61 1.57 -6.32
CA GLU A 510 -30.17 0.24 -6.61
C GLU A 510 -29.14 -0.62 -7.34
N LYS A 511 -28.46 -0.07 -8.34
CA LYS A 511 -27.33 -0.74 -9.01
C LYS A 511 -26.21 -1.06 -8.01
N LEU A 512 -25.88 -0.11 -7.13
CA LEU A 512 -24.88 -0.31 -6.07
C LEU A 512 -25.24 -1.49 -5.17
N LYS A 513 -26.48 -1.60 -4.72
CA LYS A 513 -26.96 -2.72 -3.87
C LYS A 513 -26.90 -4.06 -4.62
N GLU A 514 -27.30 -4.09 -5.88
CA GLU A 514 -27.25 -5.31 -6.71
C GLU A 514 -25.81 -5.78 -6.88
N THR A 515 -24.90 -4.87 -7.22
CA THR A 515 -23.49 -5.16 -7.41
C THR A 515 -22.82 -5.65 -6.11
N VAL A 516 -23.08 -5.00 -4.98
CA VAL A 516 -22.57 -5.40 -3.66
C VAL A 516 -23.06 -6.80 -3.29
N THR A 517 -24.34 -7.08 -3.48
CA THR A 517 -24.94 -8.38 -3.15
C THR A 517 -24.30 -9.50 -3.97
N THR A 518 -24.14 -9.31 -5.26
CA THR A 518 -23.45 -10.28 -6.14
C THR A 518 -21.98 -10.43 -5.76
N GLY A 519 -21.31 -9.31 -5.46
CA GLY A 519 -19.90 -9.27 -5.08
C GLY A 519 -19.58 -10.03 -3.79
N VAL A 520 -20.45 -9.94 -2.78
CA VAL A 520 -20.30 -10.69 -1.52
C VAL A 520 -20.31 -12.20 -1.79
N ARG A 521 -21.23 -12.69 -2.63
CA ARG A 521 -21.27 -14.12 -2.98
C ARG A 521 -20.03 -14.54 -3.77
N LEU A 522 -19.61 -13.73 -4.74
CA LEU A 522 -18.40 -13.98 -5.52
C LEU A 522 -17.18 -14.12 -4.60
N GLN A 523 -17.01 -13.21 -3.64
CA GLN A 523 -15.91 -13.28 -2.70
C GLN A 523 -16.03 -14.46 -1.71
N ASP A 524 -17.22 -14.84 -1.28
CA ASP A 524 -17.43 -16.05 -0.49
C ASP A 524 -16.99 -17.29 -1.28
N ASN A 525 -17.31 -17.35 -2.58
CA ASN A 525 -16.89 -18.43 -3.45
C ASN A 525 -15.36 -18.48 -3.65
N VAL A 526 -14.67 -17.35 -3.62
CA VAL A 526 -13.19 -17.30 -3.67
C VAL A 526 -12.56 -18.12 -2.55
N ILE A 527 -13.17 -18.14 -1.36
CA ILE A 527 -12.65 -18.88 -0.21
C ILE A 527 -12.66 -20.40 -0.48
N ASP A 528 -13.65 -20.88 -1.20
CA ASP A 528 -13.76 -22.30 -1.54
C ASP A 528 -12.97 -22.68 -2.80
N ALA A 529 -12.78 -21.74 -3.72
CA ALA A 529 -12.10 -21.96 -5.01
C ALA A 529 -10.57 -21.85 -4.93
N THR A 530 -10.01 -21.10 -3.97
CA THR A 530 -8.58 -20.86 -3.87
C THR A 530 -7.81 -22.13 -3.48
N PRO A 531 -6.62 -22.37 -4.06
CA PRO A 531 -5.75 -23.43 -3.56
C PRO A 531 -5.17 -23.06 -2.19
N TYR A 532 -5.17 -24.04 -1.27
CA TYR A 532 -4.58 -23.92 0.07
C TYR A 532 -3.28 -24.72 0.14
N PHE A 533 -2.24 -24.14 0.68
CA PHE A 533 -0.92 -24.73 0.84
C PHE A 533 -0.42 -24.76 2.30
N LEU A 534 -1.01 -23.97 3.20
CA LEU A 534 -0.76 -24.00 4.63
C LEU A 534 -2.03 -24.42 5.37
N LYS A 535 -1.92 -25.46 6.20
CA LYS A 535 -3.05 -26.05 6.93
C LYS A 535 -3.75 -25.05 7.85
N ASP A 536 -2.94 -24.26 8.59
CA ASP A 536 -3.48 -23.31 9.59
C ASP A 536 -4.24 -22.15 8.92
N ASN A 537 -3.73 -21.66 7.79
CA ASN A 537 -4.47 -20.66 6.99
C ASN A 537 -5.78 -21.24 6.43
N LYS A 538 -5.80 -22.53 6.03
CA LYS A 538 -7.03 -23.17 5.56
C LYS A 538 -8.07 -23.26 6.68
N ILE A 539 -7.66 -23.69 7.86
CA ILE A 539 -8.55 -23.79 9.04
C ILE A 539 -9.12 -22.42 9.37
N GLN A 540 -8.26 -21.40 9.42
CA GLN A 540 -8.68 -20.05 9.74
C GLN A 540 -9.59 -19.45 8.66
N ALA A 541 -9.23 -19.58 7.39
CA ALA A 541 -10.01 -19.04 6.27
C ALA A 541 -11.41 -19.64 6.20
N LEU A 542 -11.52 -20.96 6.30
CA LEU A 542 -12.81 -21.65 6.30
C LEU A 542 -13.60 -21.40 7.59
N GLY A 543 -12.90 -21.19 8.71
CA GLY A 543 -13.50 -20.95 10.02
C GLY A 543 -14.17 -19.60 10.15
N GLU A 544 -13.54 -18.55 9.68
CA GLU A 544 -14.06 -17.17 9.78
C GLU A 544 -14.69 -16.65 8.48
N ARG A 545 -14.41 -17.23 7.34
CA ARG A 545 -14.90 -16.85 6.01
C ARG A 545 -14.85 -15.33 5.75
N ARG A 546 -13.73 -14.73 6.06
CA ARG A 546 -13.49 -13.30 5.89
C ARG A 546 -13.35 -12.93 4.42
N VAL A 547 -14.02 -11.87 4.03
CA VAL A 547 -13.86 -11.22 2.72
C VAL A 547 -13.58 -9.74 2.88
N GLY A 548 -13.05 -9.10 1.86
CA GLY A 548 -12.71 -7.68 1.87
C GLY A 548 -13.26 -6.98 0.63
N LEU A 549 -14.50 -6.52 0.71
CA LEU A 549 -15.12 -5.70 -0.31
C LEU A 549 -14.79 -4.24 -0.07
N GLY A 550 -14.20 -3.59 -1.06
CA GLY A 550 -13.89 -2.16 -1.06
C GLY A 550 -14.42 -1.47 -2.30
N VAL A 551 -13.78 -0.38 -2.64
CA VAL A 551 -14.18 0.47 -3.76
C VAL A 551 -12.98 0.88 -4.61
N MET A 552 -13.25 1.30 -5.84
CA MET A 552 -12.40 2.12 -6.70
C MET A 552 -13.29 3.18 -7.36
N GLY A 553 -12.71 4.22 -7.89
CA GLY A 553 -13.47 5.26 -8.58
C GLY A 553 -14.29 6.19 -7.67
N LEU A 554 -13.90 6.34 -6.39
CA LEU A 554 -14.60 7.27 -5.49
C LEU A 554 -14.51 8.71 -6.00
N HIS A 555 -13.34 9.14 -6.43
CA HIS A 555 -13.18 10.50 -6.96
C HIS A 555 -13.96 10.68 -8.27
N ASP A 556 -13.97 9.64 -9.13
CA ASP A 556 -14.77 9.66 -10.35
C ASP A 556 -16.27 9.84 -10.03
N LEU A 557 -16.79 9.10 -9.06
CA LEU A 557 -18.17 9.28 -8.61
C LEU A 557 -18.45 10.73 -8.19
N LEU A 558 -17.56 11.31 -7.37
CA LEU A 558 -17.72 12.70 -6.89
C LEU A 558 -17.64 13.70 -8.05
N ILE A 559 -16.72 13.49 -9.01
CA ILE A 559 -16.61 14.31 -10.22
C ILE A 559 -17.89 14.24 -11.05
N TYR A 560 -18.44 13.04 -11.29
CA TYR A 560 -19.70 12.88 -12.03
C TYR A 560 -20.89 13.52 -11.31
N CYS A 561 -20.85 13.58 -9.97
CA CYS A 561 -21.83 14.28 -9.16
C CYS A 561 -21.52 15.80 -9.01
N GLU A 562 -20.48 16.32 -9.66
CA GLU A 562 -20.01 17.71 -9.57
C GLU A 562 -19.78 18.15 -8.10
N THR A 563 -19.20 17.29 -7.32
CA THR A 563 -18.99 17.49 -5.88
C THR A 563 -17.50 17.41 -5.54
N VAL A 564 -17.02 18.33 -4.74
CA VAL A 564 -15.60 18.42 -4.36
C VAL A 564 -15.26 17.34 -3.34
N TYR A 565 -14.19 16.58 -3.60
CA TYR A 565 -13.66 15.60 -2.65
C TYR A 565 -13.26 16.29 -1.34
N GLY A 566 -13.68 15.72 -0.20
CA GLY A 566 -13.37 16.26 1.11
C GLY A 566 -14.21 17.46 1.57
N SER A 567 -15.11 17.98 0.70
CA SER A 567 -16.09 18.99 1.09
C SER A 567 -17.17 18.39 2.00
N GLU A 568 -17.93 19.23 2.68
CA GLU A 568 -19.04 18.76 3.52
C GLU A 568 -20.09 17.99 2.69
N GLU A 569 -20.41 18.47 1.51
CA GLU A 569 -21.34 17.80 0.59
C GLU A 569 -20.74 16.50 0.06
N GLY A 570 -19.45 16.51 -0.32
CA GLY A 570 -18.75 15.32 -0.75
C GLY A 570 -18.72 14.27 0.36
N ASN A 571 -18.43 14.66 1.58
CA ASN A 571 -18.40 13.76 2.72
C ASN A 571 -19.78 13.19 3.07
N LYS A 572 -20.86 13.94 2.89
CA LYS A 572 -22.23 13.42 3.02
C LYS A 572 -22.54 12.34 1.97
N LEU A 573 -22.15 12.56 0.71
CA LEU A 573 -22.29 11.54 -0.32
C LEU A 573 -21.47 10.30 -0.04
N VAL A 574 -20.22 10.47 0.39
CA VAL A 574 -19.34 9.38 0.78
C VAL A 574 -19.92 8.56 1.93
N ASP A 575 -20.47 9.22 2.96
CA ASP A 575 -21.13 8.55 4.09
C ASP A 575 -22.32 7.70 3.63
N GLN A 576 -23.19 8.25 2.76
CA GLN A 576 -24.35 7.53 2.21
C GLN A 576 -23.94 6.32 1.34
N VAL A 577 -22.90 6.48 0.52
CA VAL A 577 -22.38 5.39 -0.31
C VAL A 577 -21.86 4.24 0.56
N PHE A 578 -21.02 4.55 1.55
CA PHE A 578 -20.45 3.52 2.42
C PHE A 578 -21.46 2.92 3.40
N GLU A 579 -22.43 3.68 3.87
CA GLU A 579 -23.60 3.14 4.60
C GLU A 579 -24.34 2.11 3.75
N THR A 580 -24.61 2.44 2.49
CA THR A 580 -25.32 1.55 1.57
C THR A 580 -24.50 0.29 1.29
N ILE A 581 -23.21 0.41 1.04
CA ILE A 581 -22.32 -0.73 0.82
C ILE A 581 -22.29 -1.62 2.05
N ALA A 582 -22.07 -1.05 3.23
CA ALA A 582 -21.94 -1.79 4.49
C ALA A 582 -23.23 -2.54 4.84
N THR A 583 -24.35 -1.85 4.86
CA THR A 583 -25.64 -2.46 5.24
C THR A 583 -26.08 -3.50 4.21
N THR A 584 -25.86 -3.26 2.93
CA THR A 584 -26.18 -4.23 1.86
C THR A 584 -25.29 -5.47 1.97
N ALA A 585 -23.99 -5.31 2.20
CA ALA A 585 -23.05 -6.43 2.32
C ALA A 585 -23.42 -7.33 3.51
N TYR A 586 -23.74 -6.75 4.65
CA TYR A 586 -24.16 -7.52 5.85
C TYR A 586 -25.49 -8.22 5.63
N ARG A 587 -26.48 -7.58 5.00
CA ARG A 587 -27.75 -8.24 4.63
C ARG A 587 -27.52 -9.38 3.64
N ALA A 588 -26.68 -9.18 2.62
CA ALA A 588 -26.33 -10.22 1.66
C ALA A 588 -25.65 -11.42 2.34
N SER A 589 -24.74 -11.18 3.29
CA SER A 589 -24.07 -12.24 4.05
C SER A 589 -25.01 -13.00 4.98
N ILE A 590 -26.03 -12.34 5.54
CA ILE A 590 -27.10 -13.01 6.31
C ILE A 590 -27.92 -13.91 5.39
N GLU A 591 -28.31 -13.44 4.19
CA GLU A 591 -29.03 -14.27 3.21
C GLU A 591 -28.19 -15.50 2.78
N LEU A 592 -26.89 -15.32 2.58
CA LEU A 592 -25.99 -16.44 2.31
C LEU A 592 -25.91 -17.42 3.49
N ALA A 593 -25.99 -16.94 4.73
CA ALA A 593 -26.02 -17.82 5.90
C ALA A 593 -27.31 -18.67 5.96
N LYS A 594 -28.44 -18.12 5.52
CA LYS A 594 -29.69 -18.90 5.39
C LYS A 594 -29.55 -20.02 4.37
N GLU A 595 -28.85 -19.79 3.27
CA GLU A 595 -28.64 -20.75 2.19
C GLU A 595 -27.52 -21.75 2.48
N LYS A 596 -26.35 -21.26 2.90
CA LYS A 596 -25.09 -22.02 2.99
C LYS A 596 -24.58 -22.26 4.42
N GLY A 597 -25.27 -21.72 5.43
CA GLY A 597 -24.87 -21.76 6.83
C GLY A 597 -23.97 -20.59 7.24
N SER A 598 -23.93 -20.32 8.53
CA SER A 598 -23.08 -19.32 9.15
C SER A 598 -21.60 -19.72 9.07
N PHE A 599 -20.69 -18.76 9.20
CA PHE A 599 -19.27 -19.08 9.28
C PHE A 599 -18.97 -19.96 10.52
N PRO A 600 -18.12 -21.01 10.39
CA PRO A 600 -17.97 -22.04 11.41
C PRO A 600 -17.58 -21.54 12.80
N PHE A 601 -16.78 -20.49 12.94
CA PHE A 601 -16.40 -19.97 14.26
C PHE A 601 -17.56 -19.29 15.02
N LEU A 602 -18.67 -19.01 14.35
CA LEU A 602 -19.90 -18.51 14.98
C LEU A 602 -20.88 -19.65 15.38
N ILE A 603 -20.48 -20.88 15.22
CA ILE A 603 -21.28 -22.06 15.52
C ILE A 603 -20.65 -22.76 16.71
N GLY A 604 -21.38 -22.82 17.83
CA GLY A 604 -21.00 -23.56 19.04
C GLY A 604 -21.32 -25.05 18.94
N LYS A 605 -20.90 -25.79 19.94
CA LYS A 605 -21.21 -27.24 20.06
C LYS A 605 -22.68 -27.51 20.38
N THR A 606 -23.38 -26.52 20.93
CA THR A 606 -24.79 -26.54 21.27
C THR A 606 -25.48 -25.28 20.72
N ASP A 607 -26.82 -25.34 20.63
CA ASP A 607 -27.61 -24.18 20.25
C ASP A 607 -27.44 -23.00 21.23
N GLU A 608 -27.27 -23.28 22.53
CA GLU A 608 -27.01 -22.27 23.53
C GLU A 608 -25.65 -21.59 23.32
N GLU A 609 -24.61 -22.36 23.03
CA GLU A 609 -23.29 -21.79 22.70
C GLU A 609 -23.34 -20.96 21.42
N THR A 610 -24.06 -21.41 20.40
CA THR A 610 -24.27 -20.67 19.15
C THR A 610 -24.99 -19.37 19.41
N ALA A 611 -26.04 -19.36 20.23
CA ALA A 611 -26.75 -18.13 20.61
C ALA A 611 -25.83 -17.14 21.33
N LYS A 612 -24.99 -17.61 22.26
CA LYS A 612 -23.99 -16.74 22.95
C LYS A 612 -22.96 -16.15 21.98
N LEU A 613 -22.50 -16.94 21.02
CA LEU A 613 -21.56 -16.43 19.98
C LEU A 613 -22.23 -15.35 19.12
N ARG A 614 -23.49 -15.53 18.73
CA ARG A 614 -24.23 -14.54 17.97
C ARG A 614 -24.50 -13.26 18.78
N GLU A 615 -24.83 -13.39 20.05
CA GLU A 615 -24.96 -12.24 20.98
C GLU A 615 -23.63 -11.48 21.11
N ALA A 616 -22.52 -12.21 21.25
CA ALA A 616 -21.19 -11.60 21.28
C ALA A 616 -20.87 -10.89 19.96
N PHE A 617 -21.24 -11.47 18.82
CA PHE A 617 -21.00 -10.89 17.50
C PHE A 617 -21.74 -9.55 17.34
N VAL A 618 -23.03 -9.49 17.64
CA VAL A 618 -23.80 -8.24 17.52
C VAL A 618 -23.41 -7.17 18.57
N SER A 619 -22.63 -7.57 19.59
CA SER A 619 -22.12 -6.71 20.65
C SER A 619 -20.72 -6.17 20.40
N THR A 620 -20.07 -6.54 19.30
CA THR A 620 -18.76 -5.98 18.93
C THR A 620 -18.85 -4.48 18.64
N GLY A 621 -17.77 -3.75 18.79
CA GLY A 621 -17.74 -2.31 18.56
C GLY A 621 -18.28 -1.91 17.20
N TYR A 622 -17.91 -2.64 16.16
CA TYR A 622 -18.43 -2.40 14.81
C TYR A 622 -19.94 -2.67 14.71
N MET A 623 -20.40 -3.83 15.19
CA MET A 623 -21.80 -4.25 15.03
C MET A 623 -22.79 -3.40 15.83
N GLN A 624 -22.35 -2.76 16.92
CA GLN A 624 -23.22 -1.86 17.68
C GLN A 624 -23.73 -0.67 16.87
N GLN A 625 -23.02 -0.30 15.81
CA GLN A 625 -23.38 0.81 14.92
C GLN A 625 -24.33 0.39 13.79
N MET A 626 -24.52 -0.93 13.61
CA MET A 626 -25.36 -1.46 12.53
C MET A 626 -26.85 -1.33 12.84
N PRO A 627 -27.70 -1.19 11.78
CA PRO A 627 -29.15 -1.20 11.92
C PRO A 627 -29.68 -2.42 12.66
N GLU A 628 -30.80 -2.24 13.35
CA GLU A 628 -31.39 -3.27 14.21
C GLU A 628 -31.81 -4.51 13.43
N ASP A 629 -32.32 -4.35 12.18
CA ASP A 629 -32.68 -5.48 11.33
C ASP A 629 -31.50 -6.39 10.99
N ILE A 630 -30.31 -5.82 10.84
CA ILE A 630 -29.06 -6.58 10.61
C ILE A 630 -28.68 -7.35 11.88
N LYS A 631 -28.70 -6.70 13.04
CA LYS A 631 -28.40 -7.36 14.31
C LYS A 631 -29.37 -8.51 14.59
N GLN A 632 -30.66 -8.27 14.39
CA GLN A 632 -31.69 -9.29 14.54
C GLN A 632 -31.52 -10.45 13.54
N GLY A 633 -31.17 -10.13 12.27
CA GLY A 633 -30.90 -11.15 11.27
C GLY A 633 -29.71 -12.05 11.65
N VAL A 634 -28.66 -11.50 12.24
CA VAL A 634 -27.52 -12.29 12.75
C VAL A 634 -27.94 -13.17 13.92
N LEU A 635 -28.72 -12.65 14.86
CA LEU A 635 -29.22 -13.42 16.00
C LEU A 635 -30.08 -14.62 15.56
N GLU A 636 -30.93 -14.41 14.58
CA GLU A 636 -31.86 -15.46 14.10
C GLU A 636 -31.19 -16.47 13.15
N HIS A 637 -30.37 -16.01 12.21
CA HIS A 637 -29.88 -16.82 11.11
C HIS A 637 -28.36 -17.01 11.10
N GLY A 638 -27.60 -16.24 11.91
CA GLY A 638 -26.17 -16.14 11.78
C GLY A 638 -25.76 -15.27 10.58
N ILE A 639 -24.50 -15.31 10.24
CA ILE A 639 -23.92 -14.57 9.10
C ILE A 639 -22.85 -15.43 8.43
N ARG A 640 -22.76 -15.37 7.11
CA ARG A 640 -21.84 -16.21 6.33
C ARG A 640 -20.38 -15.82 6.50
N ASN A 641 -20.10 -14.52 6.64
CA ASN A 641 -18.74 -13.96 6.63
C ASN A 641 -18.53 -13.16 7.92
N SER A 642 -17.39 -13.35 8.58
CA SER A 642 -17.06 -12.67 9.85
C SER A 642 -16.81 -11.18 9.65
N HIS A 643 -16.19 -10.83 8.53
CA HIS A 643 -15.87 -9.47 8.10
C HIS A 643 -16.16 -9.38 6.60
N LEU A 644 -16.58 -8.22 6.14
CA LEU A 644 -17.03 -8.01 4.77
C LEU A 644 -16.32 -6.86 4.06
N LEU A 645 -15.85 -5.85 4.77
CA LEU A 645 -15.51 -4.55 4.20
C LEU A 645 -14.07 -4.15 4.50
N THR A 646 -13.43 -3.60 3.47
CA THR A 646 -12.09 -3.02 3.56
C THR A 646 -11.93 -1.98 2.45
N VAL A 647 -10.92 -1.12 2.53
CA VAL A 647 -10.56 -0.31 1.36
C VAL A 647 -9.10 -0.58 1.01
N ALA A 648 -8.93 -1.38 -0.04
CA ALA A 648 -7.62 -1.70 -0.60
C ALA A 648 -7.14 -0.61 -1.56
N PRO A 649 -5.83 -0.53 -1.85
CA PRO A 649 -5.28 0.49 -2.75
C PRO A 649 -5.80 0.41 -4.19
N THR A 650 -6.17 -0.77 -4.69
CA THR A 650 -6.58 -1.07 -6.08
C THR A 650 -5.66 -0.48 -7.17
N GLY A 651 -4.38 -0.27 -6.87
CA GLY A 651 -3.47 0.48 -7.73
C GLY A 651 -3.36 -0.06 -9.17
N SER A 652 -3.25 -1.38 -9.35
CA SER A 652 -3.16 -1.99 -10.68
C SER A 652 -4.52 -2.22 -11.31
N THR A 653 -5.51 -2.65 -10.54
CA THR A 653 -6.86 -2.91 -11.05
C THR A 653 -7.59 -1.61 -11.40
N GLY A 654 -7.46 -0.56 -10.58
CA GLY A 654 -8.01 0.76 -10.88
C GLY A 654 -7.34 1.39 -12.11
N THR A 655 -6.02 1.22 -12.28
CA THR A 655 -5.32 1.66 -13.51
C THR A 655 -5.80 0.88 -14.74
N MET A 656 -6.04 -0.42 -14.62
CA MET A 656 -6.60 -1.23 -15.70
C MET A 656 -8.01 -0.73 -16.09
N VAL A 657 -8.86 -0.47 -15.11
CA VAL A 657 -10.23 0.02 -15.35
C VAL A 657 -10.22 1.48 -15.85
N GLY A 658 -9.22 2.27 -15.47
CA GLY A 658 -9.11 3.68 -15.87
C GLY A 658 -9.83 4.66 -14.94
N VAL A 659 -9.96 4.29 -13.65
CA VAL A 659 -10.60 5.12 -12.61
C VAL A 659 -9.63 5.43 -11.48
N SER A 660 -10.02 6.32 -10.58
CA SER A 660 -9.28 6.61 -9.36
C SER A 660 -9.15 5.37 -8.48
N THR A 661 -8.01 5.23 -7.79
CA THR A 661 -7.66 4.00 -7.08
C THR A 661 -8.08 4.04 -5.63
N GLY A 662 -8.73 2.98 -5.16
CA GLY A 662 -9.25 2.90 -3.80
C GLY A 662 -10.18 4.07 -3.48
N LEU A 663 -9.93 4.69 -2.37
CA LEU A 663 -10.63 5.93 -1.98
C LEU A 663 -9.81 7.20 -2.28
N GLU A 664 -8.66 7.04 -2.94
CA GLU A 664 -7.78 8.18 -3.19
C GLU A 664 -8.37 9.15 -4.23
N PRO A 665 -8.24 10.47 -4.01
CA PRO A 665 -8.39 11.40 -5.13
C PRO A 665 -7.26 11.16 -6.14
N TYR A 666 -7.45 11.59 -7.38
CA TYR A 666 -6.38 11.54 -8.36
C TYR A 666 -5.16 12.30 -7.85
N PHE A 667 -3.98 11.66 -7.89
CA PHE A 667 -2.73 12.32 -7.52
C PHE A 667 -2.48 13.55 -8.38
N SER A 668 -2.67 13.39 -9.68
CA SER A 668 -2.76 14.43 -10.68
C SER A 668 -3.62 13.88 -11.83
N PHE A 669 -4.23 14.74 -12.59
CA PHE A 669 -5.01 14.34 -13.78
C PHE A 669 -4.13 14.00 -14.98
N SER A 670 -2.85 14.34 -14.93
CA SER A 670 -1.80 13.84 -15.82
C SER A 670 -0.52 13.69 -14.99
N TYR A 671 0.04 12.51 -14.93
CA TYR A 671 1.26 12.22 -14.17
C TYR A 671 2.10 11.13 -14.83
N PHE A 672 3.36 11.06 -14.42
CA PHE A 672 4.28 10.03 -14.87
C PHE A 672 4.45 8.97 -13.79
N ARG A 673 4.31 7.72 -14.18
CA ARG A 673 4.46 6.57 -13.28
C ARG A 673 5.73 5.81 -13.60
N SER A 674 6.48 5.47 -12.56
CA SER A 674 7.61 4.55 -12.63
C SER A 674 7.29 3.24 -11.95
N GLY A 675 7.81 2.15 -12.47
CA GLY A 675 7.60 0.82 -11.89
C GLY A 675 7.96 -0.29 -12.86
N ARG A 676 7.47 -1.50 -12.62
CA ARG A 676 7.73 -2.67 -13.47
C ARG A 676 7.34 -2.48 -14.94
N LEU A 677 6.34 -1.67 -15.20
CA LEU A 677 5.87 -1.40 -16.56
C LEU A 677 6.75 -0.39 -17.31
N GLY A 678 7.66 0.30 -16.64
CA GLY A 678 8.57 1.29 -17.20
C GLY A 678 8.74 2.51 -16.29
N LYS A 679 9.66 3.39 -16.67
CA LYS A 679 9.92 4.67 -16.00
C LYS A 679 9.26 5.80 -16.80
N PHE A 680 8.61 6.75 -16.09
CA PHE A 680 7.97 7.92 -16.67
C PHE A 680 6.93 7.65 -17.76
N ILE A 681 6.15 6.57 -17.60
CA ILE A 681 4.98 6.34 -18.45
C ILE A 681 3.90 7.34 -18.04
N GLU A 682 3.49 8.19 -18.99
CA GLU A 682 2.40 9.15 -18.75
C GLU A 682 1.08 8.42 -18.56
N VAL A 683 0.38 8.77 -17.49
CA VAL A 683 -0.99 8.30 -17.21
C VAL A 683 -1.91 9.51 -17.19
N LYS A 684 -2.85 9.55 -18.11
CA LYS A 684 -3.91 10.56 -18.15
C LYS A 684 -5.20 10.00 -17.60
N ALA A 685 -5.87 10.77 -16.76
CA ALA A 685 -7.18 10.40 -16.25
C ALA A 685 -8.22 10.48 -17.36
N ALA A 686 -8.85 9.34 -17.68
CA ALA A 686 -9.84 9.27 -18.77
C ALA A 686 -11.04 10.20 -18.54
N ILE A 687 -11.42 10.42 -17.29
CA ILE A 687 -12.53 11.29 -16.92
C ILE A 687 -12.33 12.75 -17.34
N VAL A 688 -11.08 13.23 -17.38
CA VAL A 688 -10.78 14.58 -17.87
C VAL A 688 -11.08 14.70 -19.36
N GLN A 689 -10.64 13.71 -20.14
CA GLN A 689 -10.93 13.69 -21.58
C GLN A 689 -12.43 13.59 -21.85
N GLU A 690 -13.13 12.71 -21.12
CA GLU A 690 -14.59 12.57 -21.21
C GLU A 690 -15.30 13.91 -20.91
N TYR A 691 -14.84 14.62 -19.88
CA TYR A 691 -15.39 15.91 -19.51
C TYR A 691 -15.16 16.98 -20.59
N LEU A 692 -13.93 17.06 -21.13
CA LEU A 692 -13.58 18.02 -22.19
C LEU A 692 -14.32 17.74 -23.50
N ASP A 693 -14.51 16.46 -23.85
CA ASP A 693 -15.28 16.08 -25.05
C ASP A 693 -16.76 16.52 -24.96
N LYS A 694 -17.34 16.49 -23.74
CA LYS A 694 -18.70 16.99 -23.47
C LYS A 694 -18.76 18.52 -23.35
N ASN A 695 -17.64 19.17 -23.02
CA ASN A 695 -17.54 20.60 -22.79
C ASN A 695 -16.43 21.23 -23.67
N PRO A 696 -16.61 21.31 -24.99
CA PRO A 696 -15.53 21.67 -25.93
C PRO A 696 -15.03 23.11 -25.79
N ASN A 697 -15.71 23.96 -25.03
CA ASN A 697 -15.28 25.33 -24.74
C ASN A 697 -14.53 25.45 -23.40
N GLN A 698 -14.39 24.38 -22.63
CA GLN A 698 -13.64 24.37 -21.36
C GLN A 698 -12.15 24.45 -21.61
N ASP A 699 -11.48 25.34 -20.90
CA ASP A 699 -10.00 25.37 -20.88
C ASP A 699 -9.48 24.13 -20.15
N PRO A 700 -8.65 23.30 -20.78
CA PRO A 700 -8.04 22.15 -20.13
C PRO A 700 -7.17 22.48 -18.90
N ASN A 701 -6.69 23.71 -18.81
CA ASN A 701 -5.86 24.19 -17.70
C ASN A 701 -6.67 24.86 -16.57
N ASP A 702 -7.98 25.03 -16.76
CA ASP A 702 -8.87 25.64 -15.76
C ASP A 702 -10.11 24.77 -15.60
N LEU A 703 -9.92 23.57 -15.07
CA LEU A 703 -11.00 22.63 -14.80
C LEU A 703 -11.84 23.08 -13.58
N PRO A 704 -13.12 22.70 -13.51
CA PRO A 704 -13.96 22.98 -12.34
C PRO A 704 -13.37 22.46 -11.04
N GLU A 705 -13.75 23.05 -9.91
CA GLU A 705 -13.22 22.76 -8.58
C GLU A 705 -13.34 21.29 -8.12
N TRP A 706 -14.29 20.53 -8.64
CA TRP A 706 -14.43 19.11 -8.33
C TRP A 706 -13.35 18.22 -8.97
N PHE A 707 -12.53 18.77 -9.87
CA PHE A 707 -11.28 18.16 -10.34
C PHE A 707 -10.09 18.51 -9.43
N ILE A 708 -10.28 18.48 -8.11
CA ILE A 708 -9.20 18.74 -7.15
C ILE A 708 -8.22 17.55 -7.13
N SER A 709 -6.92 17.82 -7.19
CA SER A 709 -5.90 16.76 -7.06
C SER A 709 -5.63 16.39 -5.61
N ALA A 710 -4.99 15.24 -5.38
CA ALA A 710 -4.59 14.81 -4.05
C ALA A 710 -3.60 15.77 -3.39
N MET A 711 -2.79 16.46 -4.19
CA MET A 711 -1.79 17.41 -3.69
C MET A 711 -2.40 18.80 -3.38
N ASP A 712 -3.52 19.13 -4.03
CA ASP A 712 -4.24 20.38 -3.80
C ASP A 712 -5.24 20.25 -2.63
N LEU A 713 -5.62 19.04 -2.28
CA LEU A 713 -6.50 18.76 -1.16
C LEU A 713 -5.75 18.92 0.18
N ALA A 714 -6.36 19.63 1.13
CA ALA A 714 -5.80 19.77 2.46
C ALA A 714 -5.60 18.39 3.15
N PRO A 715 -4.45 18.12 3.79
CA PRO A 715 -4.20 16.85 4.48
C PRO A 715 -5.27 16.48 5.51
N GLU A 716 -5.83 17.45 6.19
CA GLU A 716 -6.93 17.27 7.14
C GLU A 716 -8.21 16.75 6.47
N ALA A 717 -8.51 17.18 5.24
CA ALA A 717 -9.64 16.69 4.47
C ALA A 717 -9.45 15.23 4.03
N HIS A 718 -8.22 14.83 3.69
CA HIS A 718 -7.88 13.43 3.48
C HIS A 718 -8.19 12.58 4.73
N ALA A 719 -7.78 13.04 5.90
CA ALA A 719 -7.98 12.35 7.17
C ALA A 719 -9.48 12.27 7.54
N ASP A 720 -10.24 13.34 7.36
CA ASP A 720 -11.67 13.37 7.68
C ASP A 720 -12.46 12.39 6.81
N THR A 721 -12.21 12.37 5.51
CA THR A 721 -12.85 11.42 4.59
C THR A 721 -12.52 9.98 4.97
N GLN A 722 -11.27 9.69 5.35
CA GLN A 722 -10.87 8.38 5.85
C GLN A 722 -11.65 7.98 7.11
N CYS A 723 -11.82 8.88 8.07
CA CYS A 723 -12.54 8.62 9.31
C CYS A 723 -14.05 8.37 9.06
N ILE A 724 -14.66 9.11 8.14
CA ILE A 724 -16.06 8.91 7.76
C ILE A 724 -16.25 7.51 7.17
N ILE A 725 -15.36 7.10 6.28
CA ILE A 725 -15.40 5.77 5.66
C ILE A 725 -15.11 4.68 6.69
N GLN A 726 -14.17 4.89 7.61
CA GLN A 726 -13.80 3.91 8.63
C GLN A 726 -14.97 3.49 9.52
N ARG A 727 -15.92 4.37 9.75
CA ARG A 727 -17.14 4.03 10.49
C ARG A 727 -17.89 2.84 9.90
N TRP A 728 -17.93 2.74 8.58
CA TRP A 728 -18.64 1.70 7.84
C TRP A 728 -17.80 0.48 7.48
N VAL A 729 -16.49 0.57 7.61
CA VAL A 729 -15.54 -0.48 7.24
C VAL A 729 -15.13 -1.29 8.47
N ASP A 730 -15.49 -2.57 8.49
CA ASP A 730 -15.21 -3.48 9.62
C ASP A 730 -13.72 -3.87 9.72
N SER A 731 -13.00 -3.89 8.61
CA SER A 731 -11.55 -4.02 8.58
C SER A 731 -10.87 -2.65 8.67
N SER A 732 -9.87 -2.36 7.86
CA SER A 732 -9.19 -1.06 7.84
C SER A 732 -9.16 -0.48 6.43
N ILE A 733 -8.44 0.60 6.28
CA ILE A 733 -8.37 1.41 5.07
C ILE A 733 -6.90 1.63 4.73
N SER A 734 -6.54 1.34 3.48
CA SER A 734 -5.29 1.79 2.90
C SER A 734 -5.48 3.20 2.35
N LYS A 735 -4.96 4.19 3.06
CA LYS A 735 -5.01 5.59 2.68
C LYS A 735 -3.69 6.26 2.95
N THR A 736 -3.22 6.99 1.96
CA THR A 736 -2.12 7.93 2.13
C THR A 736 -2.67 9.34 2.23
N VAL A 737 -2.37 10.02 3.32
CA VAL A 737 -2.58 11.46 3.41
C VAL A 737 -1.43 12.13 2.68
N ASN A 738 -1.70 12.71 1.53
CA ASN A 738 -0.71 13.46 0.77
C ASN A 738 -0.59 14.86 1.37
N ALA A 739 0.64 15.30 1.59
CA ALA A 739 0.95 16.60 2.13
C ALA A 739 1.93 17.34 1.20
N PRO A 740 1.77 18.65 1.03
CA PRO A 740 2.65 19.43 0.16
C PRO A 740 4.07 19.47 0.69
N LYS A 741 5.02 19.76 -0.20
CA LYS A 741 6.41 20.00 0.16
C LYS A 741 6.49 21.08 1.24
N GLY A 742 7.28 20.84 2.28
CA GLY A 742 7.43 21.76 3.41
C GLY A 742 6.39 21.56 4.54
N TYR A 743 5.53 20.55 4.45
CA TYR A 743 4.62 20.20 5.53
C TYR A 743 5.39 19.82 6.79
N THR A 744 5.02 20.39 7.94
CA THR A 744 5.84 20.34 9.13
C THR A 744 5.57 19.10 9.99
N VAL A 745 6.51 18.78 10.90
CA VAL A 745 6.34 17.68 11.87
C VAL A 745 5.10 17.86 12.73
N ASP A 746 4.82 19.08 13.19
CA ASP A 746 3.62 19.37 14.00
C ASP A 746 2.32 19.22 13.21
N GLN A 747 2.35 19.56 11.91
CA GLN A 747 1.22 19.34 11.03
C GLN A 747 0.99 17.85 10.76
N VAL A 748 2.05 17.06 10.59
CA VAL A 748 1.96 15.60 10.47
C VAL A 748 1.41 15.00 11.77
N GLU A 749 1.88 15.46 12.92
CA GLU A 749 1.33 15.05 14.23
C GLU A 749 -0.16 15.36 14.33
N SER A 750 -0.57 16.54 13.94
CA SER A 750 -1.99 16.95 13.94
C SER A 750 -2.86 16.02 13.08
N VAL A 751 -2.36 15.61 11.91
CA VAL A 751 -3.06 14.65 11.04
C VAL A 751 -3.19 13.29 11.72
N TYR A 752 -2.12 12.78 12.33
CA TYR A 752 -2.17 11.49 13.03
C TYR A 752 -3.12 11.52 14.24
N ARG A 753 -3.13 12.62 14.98
CA ARG A 753 -4.12 12.83 16.07
C ARG A 753 -5.55 12.86 15.55
N ARG A 754 -5.76 13.54 14.43
CA ARG A 754 -7.07 13.60 13.79
C ARG A 754 -7.58 12.23 13.39
N LEU A 755 -6.71 11.40 12.80
CA LEU A 755 -7.01 10.01 12.47
C LEU A 755 -7.34 9.19 13.73
N TYR A 756 -6.53 9.29 14.77
CA TYR A 756 -6.76 8.59 16.03
C TYR A 756 -8.10 8.95 16.67
N ASN A 757 -8.36 10.25 16.83
CA ASN A 757 -9.59 10.76 17.44
C ASN A 757 -10.84 10.48 16.57
N GLY A 758 -10.68 10.42 15.27
CA GLY A 758 -11.73 10.09 14.30
C GLY A 758 -12.03 8.59 14.17
N GLY A 759 -11.36 7.74 14.95
CA GLY A 759 -11.59 6.29 14.98
C GLY A 759 -10.93 5.51 13.83
N ALA A 760 -10.02 6.12 13.07
CA ALA A 760 -9.22 5.37 12.11
C ALA A 760 -8.38 4.29 12.80
N LYS A 761 -8.12 3.19 12.10
CA LYS A 761 -7.30 2.08 12.61
C LYS A 761 -5.83 2.22 12.24
N GLY A 762 -5.50 3.12 11.34
CA GLY A 762 -4.13 3.40 10.95
C GLY A 762 -4.05 4.59 10.02
N GLY A 763 -2.83 4.96 9.65
CA GLY A 763 -2.58 6.06 8.73
C GLY A 763 -1.14 6.13 8.28
N THR A 764 -0.96 6.69 7.10
CA THR A 764 0.34 7.03 6.53
C THR A 764 0.27 8.44 5.99
N VAL A 765 1.25 9.26 6.32
CA VAL A 765 1.40 10.60 5.75
C VAL A 765 2.58 10.55 4.76
N TYR A 766 2.38 11.08 3.58
CA TYR A 766 3.42 11.25 2.59
C TYR A 766 3.61 12.74 2.32
N VAL A 767 4.74 13.28 2.74
CA VAL A 767 5.14 14.64 2.44
C VAL A 767 5.89 14.63 1.12
N ASP A 768 5.50 15.48 0.18
CA ASP A 768 6.14 15.56 -1.14
C ASP A 768 7.64 15.85 -1.01
N GLY A 769 8.48 15.10 -1.75
CA GLY A 769 9.94 15.20 -1.67
C GLY A 769 10.58 14.54 -0.44
N SER A 770 9.84 13.80 0.40
CA SER A 770 10.39 13.10 1.56
C SER A 770 11.18 11.83 1.22
N ARG A 771 11.06 11.30 0.00
CA ARG A 771 11.79 10.13 -0.49
C ARG A 771 12.62 10.47 -1.72
N ASP A 772 13.83 9.90 -1.83
CA ASP A 772 14.72 10.07 -2.99
C ASP A 772 14.18 9.45 -4.28
N SER A 773 13.33 8.44 -4.18
CA SER A 773 12.66 7.82 -5.33
C SER A 773 11.15 7.82 -5.18
N GLN A 774 10.47 8.49 -6.08
CA GLN A 774 9.01 8.57 -6.11
C GLN A 774 8.43 7.60 -7.14
N VAL A 775 7.34 6.91 -6.79
CA VAL A 775 6.59 6.03 -7.71
C VAL A 775 5.71 6.85 -8.66
N LEU A 776 5.21 7.98 -8.19
CA LEU A 776 4.39 8.92 -8.96
C LEU A 776 5.06 10.29 -8.96
N THR A 777 5.20 10.90 -10.14
CA THR A 777 5.78 12.24 -10.29
C THR A 777 4.91 13.10 -11.18
N LEU A 778 4.89 14.40 -10.93
CA LEU A 778 4.15 15.39 -11.72
C LEU A 778 4.87 15.76 -13.02
N LYS A 779 6.20 15.61 -13.03
CA LYS A 779 7.04 15.85 -14.21
C LYS A 779 7.91 14.64 -14.49
N ALA A 780 8.21 14.36 -15.77
CA ALA A 780 9.23 13.40 -16.11
C ALA A 780 10.57 13.93 -15.62
N GLU A 781 11.25 13.22 -14.71
CA GLU A 781 12.62 13.56 -14.36
C GLU A 781 13.49 13.32 -15.59
N GLN A 782 13.84 14.37 -16.28
CA GLN A 782 14.86 14.33 -17.30
C GLN A 782 16.21 14.28 -16.62
N ASN A 783 17.09 13.39 -17.08
CA ASN A 783 18.48 13.29 -16.64
C ASN A 783 19.34 14.51 -17.09
N ASN A 784 18.76 15.68 -17.18
CA ASN A 784 19.49 16.92 -17.50
C ASN A 784 19.64 17.74 -16.22
N PHE A 785 20.80 17.60 -15.63
CA PHE A 785 21.24 18.34 -14.44
C PHE A 785 21.38 19.86 -14.66
N ASP A 786 21.04 20.39 -15.84
CA ASP A 786 21.52 21.71 -16.26
C ASP A 786 20.47 22.82 -16.46
N GLU A 787 19.15 22.61 -16.27
CA GLU A 787 18.16 23.67 -16.61
C GLU A 787 17.10 24.04 -15.56
N GLU A 788 17.15 23.55 -14.31
CA GLU A 788 16.03 23.74 -13.35
C GLU A 788 16.16 24.87 -12.33
N ILE A 789 16.96 25.87 -12.54
CA ILE A 789 17.08 26.96 -11.54
C ILE A 789 16.18 28.18 -11.84
N ASP A 790 15.65 28.34 -13.03
CA ASP A 790 14.91 29.58 -13.41
C ASP A 790 13.37 29.48 -13.42
N GLU A 791 12.75 28.30 -13.19
CA GLU A 791 11.28 28.15 -13.23
C GLU A 791 10.58 27.99 -11.87
N VAL A 792 11.30 27.90 -10.77
CA VAL A 792 10.68 27.73 -9.43
C VAL A 792 10.03 29.02 -8.90
N THR A 793 10.25 30.14 -9.55
CA THR A 793 9.72 31.44 -9.12
C THR A 793 8.35 31.82 -9.70
N ASN A 794 7.75 31.00 -10.57
CA ASN A 794 6.48 31.30 -11.21
C ASN A 794 5.47 30.12 -11.18
N SER A 795 5.36 29.38 -10.07
CA SER A 795 4.17 28.54 -9.90
C SER A 795 3.00 29.41 -9.44
N PRO A 796 1.81 29.32 -10.05
CA PRO A 796 0.64 29.98 -9.51
C PRO A 796 0.41 29.47 -8.09
N GLU A 797 0.13 30.40 -7.17
CA GLU A 797 -0.22 30.09 -5.78
C GLU A 797 -1.21 28.95 -5.75
N SER A 798 -0.84 27.83 -5.13
CA SER A 798 -1.72 26.72 -4.89
C SER A 798 -2.94 27.24 -4.15
N LYS A 799 -4.09 27.21 -4.77
CA LYS A 799 -5.36 27.50 -4.10
C LYS A 799 -5.63 26.36 -3.11
N VAL A 800 -5.10 26.50 -1.92
CA VAL A 800 -5.50 25.66 -0.80
C VAL A 800 -6.94 26.04 -0.48
N ILE A 801 -7.88 25.17 -0.81
CA ILE A 801 -9.26 25.33 -0.36
C ILE A 801 -9.27 25.05 1.14
N LEU A 802 -9.18 26.12 1.93
CA LEU A 802 -9.43 26.08 3.36
C LEU A 802 -10.92 25.91 3.55
N MET A 803 -11.35 24.75 3.98
CA MET A 803 -12.73 24.57 4.42
C MET A 803 -12.98 25.35 5.70
N ASP A 804 -14.01 26.21 5.68
CA ASP A 804 -14.43 27.11 6.76
C ASP A 804 -14.92 26.42 8.06
N THR A 805 -14.74 25.11 8.20
CA THR A 805 -15.16 24.34 9.38
C THR A 805 -14.07 24.13 10.42
N ILE A 806 -12.91 24.74 10.25
CA ILE A 806 -11.90 24.85 11.32
C ILE A 806 -11.98 26.25 11.89
N SER A 807 -13.12 26.58 12.50
CA SER A 807 -13.18 27.71 13.45
C SER A 807 -12.42 27.30 14.71
N GLU A 808 -11.44 28.11 15.08
CA GLU A 808 -10.80 28.17 16.40
C GLU A 808 -9.70 27.11 16.70
N LEU A 809 -8.76 26.90 15.77
CA LEU A 809 -7.38 26.79 16.19
C LEU A 809 -6.73 28.14 15.87
N GLU A 810 -6.51 28.94 16.90
CA GLU A 810 -5.75 30.19 16.79
C GLU A 810 -4.45 29.88 16.06
N ARG A 811 -4.34 30.34 14.81
CA ARG A 811 -3.06 30.39 14.10
C ARG A 811 -2.16 31.34 14.90
N THR A 812 -1.33 30.78 15.74
CA THR A 812 -0.11 31.50 16.08
C THR A 812 0.62 31.67 14.75
N ASN A 813 1.01 32.89 14.42
CA ASN A 813 1.70 33.27 13.18
C ASN A 813 3.11 32.64 13.07
N VAL A 814 3.36 31.50 13.68
CA VAL A 814 4.66 30.84 13.75
C VAL A 814 4.49 29.47 13.08
N THR A 815 4.89 29.41 11.82
CA THR A 815 4.98 28.13 11.11
C THR A 815 6.21 27.39 11.64
N ILE A 816 6.01 26.16 12.09
CA ILE A 816 7.12 25.26 12.46
C ILE A 816 7.41 24.39 11.23
N GLY A 817 8.62 24.49 10.69
CA GLY A 817 8.92 23.82 9.43
C GLY A 817 10.39 23.85 9.04
N SER A 818 10.66 23.44 7.83
CA SER A 818 12.01 23.40 7.25
C SER A 818 12.29 24.52 6.25
N GLU A 819 11.33 25.40 6.01
CA GLU A 819 11.50 26.52 5.07
C GLU A 819 12.13 27.74 5.75
N ILE A 820 12.70 28.62 4.94
CA ILE A 820 13.30 29.87 5.46
C ILE A 820 12.19 30.73 6.10
N GLY A 821 12.41 31.11 7.34
CA GLY A 821 11.46 31.86 8.15
C GLY A 821 10.58 31.02 9.05
N ASP A 822 10.61 29.70 8.90
CA ASP A 822 9.92 28.80 9.83
C ASP A 822 10.66 28.70 11.16
N THR A 823 9.92 28.40 12.22
CA THR A 823 10.55 27.97 13.47
C THR A 823 11.04 26.54 13.33
N CYS A 824 12.25 26.29 13.73
CA CYS A 824 12.89 24.98 13.63
C CYS A 824 12.00 23.88 14.23
N PRO A 825 11.65 22.82 13.48
CA PRO A 825 10.77 21.77 13.97
C PRO A 825 11.36 20.97 15.11
N VAL A 826 12.62 21.17 15.34
CA VAL A 826 13.39 20.32 16.25
C VAL A 826 13.70 20.99 17.55
N CYS A 827 14.29 22.17 17.57
CA CYS A 827 14.51 22.88 18.83
C CYS A 827 13.33 23.78 19.22
N ARG A 828 12.45 24.07 18.27
CA ARG A 828 11.27 24.94 18.43
C ARG A 828 11.60 26.33 19.02
N LYS A 829 12.85 26.78 18.84
CA LYS A 829 13.35 28.02 19.43
C LYS A 829 14.03 28.95 18.43
N GLY A 830 14.61 28.39 17.39
CA GLY A 830 15.34 29.15 16.37
C GLY A 830 14.57 29.18 15.06
N ASP A 831 14.77 30.25 14.32
CA ASP A 831 14.21 30.38 12.98
C ASP A 831 15.10 29.66 11.95
N VAL A 832 14.48 29.13 10.92
CA VAL A 832 15.18 28.51 9.81
C VAL A 832 15.68 29.63 8.88
N ALA A 833 16.97 29.65 8.61
CA ALA A 833 17.60 30.57 7.67
C ALA A 833 18.48 29.83 6.68
N GLU A 834 18.68 30.39 5.52
CA GLU A 834 19.64 29.84 4.56
C GLU A 834 21.07 30.11 5.05
N LEU A 835 21.77 29.06 5.45
CA LEU A 835 23.17 29.11 5.86
C LEU A 835 23.96 28.07 5.03
N GLY A 836 24.82 28.56 4.15
CA GLY A 836 25.68 27.71 3.32
C GLY A 836 24.90 26.88 2.27
N GLY A 837 23.78 27.40 1.75
CA GLY A 837 22.96 26.71 0.77
C GLY A 837 21.98 25.68 1.37
N CYS A 838 21.91 25.61 2.69
CA CYS A 838 20.95 24.75 3.40
C CYS A 838 20.03 25.57 4.30
N ASN A 839 18.77 25.19 4.38
CA ASN A 839 17.87 25.74 5.37
C ASN A 839 18.29 25.21 6.76
N THR A 840 18.88 26.07 7.54
CA THR A 840 19.52 25.71 8.81
C THR A 840 18.90 26.50 9.94
N CYS A 841 18.66 25.87 11.08
CA CYS A 841 18.18 26.55 12.27
C CYS A 841 19.25 27.48 12.85
N THR A 842 18.89 28.73 13.06
CA THR A 842 19.80 29.75 13.62
C THR A 842 20.16 29.52 15.09
N SER A 843 19.36 28.74 15.81
CA SER A 843 19.53 28.50 17.26
C SER A 843 20.26 27.19 17.54
N CYS A 844 19.90 26.10 16.87
CA CYS A 844 20.46 24.77 17.14
C CYS A 844 21.36 24.26 16.04
N GLY A 845 21.49 24.99 14.92
CA GLY A 845 22.35 24.61 13.80
C GLY A 845 21.82 23.44 12.96
N ALA A 846 20.59 22.97 13.22
CA ALA A 846 20.01 21.89 12.44
C ALA A 846 19.85 22.27 10.98
N GLN A 847 20.45 21.49 10.09
CA GLN A 847 20.26 21.62 8.65
C GLN A 847 19.03 20.80 8.25
N LEU A 848 17.93 21.46 8.00
CA LEU A 848 16.62 20.85 7.79
C LEU A 848 16.33 20.53 6.33
N LYS A 849 16.88 21.36 5.42
CA LYS A 849 16.70 21.22 3.99
C LYS A 849 17.91 21.86 3.30
N CYS A 850 18.56 21.15 2.39
CA CYS A 850 19.52 21.76 1.47
C CYS A 850 18.95 21.71 0.06
N GLY A 851 19.10 22.78 -0.67
CA GLY A 851 18.68 22.84 -2.05
C GLY A 851 19.46 21.84 -2.90
N LEU A 852 18.80 20.83 -3.42
CA LEU A 852 19.06 20.09 -4.64
C LEU A 852 17.82 20.21 -5.47
#